data_b8c40d0c84455ac3d4328df3f82c119d
#
_entry.id   b8c40d0c84455ac3d4328df3f82c119d
#
_cell.length_a   1.000
_cell.length_b   1.000
_cell.length_c   1.000
_cell.angle_alpha   90.00
_cell.angle_beta   90.00
_cell.angle_gamma   90.00
#
_symmetry.space_group_name_H-M   'P 1'
#
loop_
_entity.id
_entity.type
_entity.pdbx_description
1 polymer ?
#
loop_
_entity_poly.entity_id
_entity_poly.type
_entity_poly.pdbx_seq_one_letter_code
_entity_poly.pdbx_strand_id
1 'polypeptide(L)'
;MSPHVPAPRRFRHRLLTLLGGVLLAGSATAQAPATDTLTAQRTAFRQAWASATQQGGNGWRALATNLRDYPLYPYLPAAALEHDIRQVDLPTVQAYLKQYPELIPAQDLRRNFLEELARRKDWQGFRTLYQPGINLTLTCDALQAKLADGTALTFQQDLAALWQHASLPNACDPVLQAAHDQGLLTDARLWARIDRAFDASKGGTVAALAGWLPDDQGQTALKLAQALRDPAAAATAATQWPDTVRLRQAAATALQRLARRAPDTANTNWQTLQHHFHFSSAQRNAIRHAVVLFRATDFEPDSLSQLIALPAAAQSDSTREWRVRVALAQQDWRAVLAGIEAMPAEQQNDDEWRYFRARALTELGHADAAQPLFQSLAGQATYFGFLAADRIGAPYAICPLQPTIDLQREPGLLAMPGLQRAFELYAVDLPRLARREWSRALAGSDQATRTLAADLANRRGWYDRAVFTFSHGDMLRYYDLRFPLARQDGLVTQADTAGIDPAWAYGILRAESAWMTDAHSGADARGLMQLLPGTAAAVAKRNGLAWGGGDTLYDPTVNIALGTRHLAELVARFGDAPWLASAAYNAGSAKVKQWLDARSSLPPDVFVATIPYKETREYVARVMAFSVIYDWRLHGKVLPMSARMPAFVDPAAGQPQPVASPAVHAARKAVDCPASEAPAPATSAPAGATSARRGKP
;
A
#
# COMPACT_ATOMS: atom_id res chain seq x y z
N MET A 1 -36.43 13.89 -53.40
CA MET A 1 -36.00 14.91 -54.40
C MET A 1 -34.55 15.21 -54.12
N SER A 2 -33.66 14.56 -54.89
CA SER A 2 -32.25 14.97 -54.98
C SER A 2 -32.12 16.15 -55.91
N PRO A 3 -31.08 16.98 -55.81
CA PRO A 3 -30.07 16.92 -56.86
C PRO A 3 -28.59 17.14 -56.42
N HIS A 4 -27.73 16.34 -57.04
CA HIS A 4 -26.63 16.69 -57.96
C HIS A 4 -25.31 17.26 -57.36
N VAL A 5 -24.31 16.39 -57.44
CA VAL A 5 -22.85 16.61 -57.46
C VAL A 5 -22.44 17.16 -58.86
N PRO A 6 -21.38 17.95 -58.99
CA PRO A 6 -20.51 17.83 -60.15
C PRO A 6 -19.04 17.48 -59.81
N ALA A 7 -18.47 16.62 -60.67
CA ALA A 7 -17.16 16.07 -60.66
C ALA A 7 -16.10 16.98 -61.32
N PRO A 8 -14.80 16.71 -61.18
CA PRO A 8 -13.70 17.63 -61.50
C PRO A 8 -13.19 17.55 -62.94
N ARG A 9 -12.70 18.68 -63.44
CA ARG A 9 -12.07 18.81 -64.75
C ARG A 9 -10.59 18.47 -64.72
N ARG A 10 -10.18 17.55 -65.59
CA ARG A 10 -8.79 17.23 -65.99
C ARG A 10 -8.22 18.34 -66.85
N PHE A 11 -6.95 18.72 -66.63
CA PHE A 11 -6.10 19.41 -67.65
C PHE A 11 -4.91 18.55 -67.97
N ARG A 12 -4.70 18.39 -69.31
CA ARG A 12 -3.63 17.65 -70.01
C ARG A 12 -2.62 18.64 -70.59
N HIS A 13 -1.34 18.13 -70.67
CA HIS A 13 -0.24 18.46 -71.57
C HIS A 13 0.68 19.65 -71.21
N ARG A 14 2.00 19.50 -71.20
CA ARG A 14 2.87 19.18 -72.36
C ARG A 14 4.24 18.68 -71.92
N LEU A 15 4.75 17.69 -72.66
CA LEU A 15 6.13 17.22 -72.73
C LEU A 15 7.08 18.34 -73.17
N LEU A 16 8.28 18.40 -72.59
CA LEU A 16 9.50 18.90 -73.26
C LEU A 16 10.70 18.10 -72.72
N THR A 17 11.31 17.33 -73.57
CA THR A 17 12.58 16.63 -73.46
C THR A 17 13.74 17.57 -73.57
N LEU A 18 14.77 17.43 -72.68
CA LEU A 18 16.17 17.76 -72.99
C LEU A 18 17.17 17.01 -72.10
N LEU A 19 18.06 16.40 -72.75
CA LEU A 19 19.27 15.65 -72.47
C LEU A 19 20.07 15.95 -71.17
N GLY A 20 20.55 14.90 -70.54
CA GLY A 20 21.98 14.63 -70.37
C GLY A 20 22.62 15.16 -69.09
N GLY A 21 22.83 14.28 -68.13
CA GLY A 21 23.73 14.50 -67.01
C GLY A 21 23.84 13.24 -66.14
N VAL A 22 24.87 12.43 -66.39
CA VAL A 22 25.17 11.29 -65.50
C VAL A 22 25.68 11.84 -64.17
N LEU A 23 24.88 11.76 -63.12
CA LEU A 23 25.29 11.95 -61.73
C LEU A 23 25.20 10.62 -61.03
N LEU A 24 26.36 10.12 -60.61
CA LEU A 24 26.49 8.99 -59.65
C LEU A 24 25.68 9.27 -58.41
N ALA A 25 24.52 8.64 -58.29
CA ALA A 25 23.72 8.62 -57.06
C ALA A 25 24.40 7.64 -56.09
N GLY A 26 25.22 8.17 -55.20
CA GLY A 26 25.56 7.50 -53.97
C GLY A 26 24.28 7.20 -53.18
N SER A 27 23.98 5.91 -53.00
CA SER A 27 22.88 5.44 -52.13
C SER A 27 23.19 5.85 -50.70
N ALA A 28 22.77 7.05 -50.29
CA ALA A 28 22.66 7.38 -48.89
C ALA A 28 21.46 6.57 -48.35
N THR A 29 21.73 5.43 -47.72
CA THR A 29 20.76 4.78 -46.87
C THR A 29 20.43 5.77 -45.76
N ALA A 30 19.29 6.44 -45.88
CA ALA A 30 18.74 7.25 -44.81
C ALA A 30 18.54 6.32 -43.61
N GLN A 31 19.38 6.47 -42.62
CA GLN A 31 19.22 5.85 -41.32
C GLN A 31 17.89 6.37 -40.76
N ALA A 32 16.89 5.50 -40.57
CA ALA A 32 15.64 5.86 -39.90
C ALA A 32 15.97 6.53 -38.56
N PRO A 33 15.27 7.58 -38.17
CA PRO A 33 15.55 8.23 -36.89
C PRO A 33 15.48 7.22 -35.74
N ALA A 34 16.40 7.32 -34.78
CA ALA A 34 16.59 6.35 -33.68
C ALA A 34 15.29 6.04 -32.87
N THR A 35 14.34 6.97 -32.88
CA THR A 35 13.01 6.84 -32.29
C THR A 35 12.13 5.80 -33.00
N ASP A 36 12.18 5.69 -34.32
CA ASP A 36 11.40 4.72 -35.09
C ASP A 36 11.92 3.29 -34.88
N THR A 37 13.24 3.15 -34.77
CA THR A 37 13.87 1.85 -34.49
C THR A 37 13.47 1.31 -33.11
N LEU A 38 13.49 2.15 -32.07
CA LEU A 38 13.14 1.75 -30.70
C LEU A 38 11.64 1.38 -30.58
N THR A 39 10.76 2.13 -31.25
CA THR A 39 9.32 1.83 -31.29
C THR A 39 9.06 0.49 -31.97
N ALA A 40 9.75 0.19 -33.06
CA ALA A 40 9.68 -1.11 -33.74
C ALA A 40 10.18 -2.25 -32.83
N GLN A 41 11.30 -2.05 -32.12
CA GLN A 41 11.83 -3.04 -31.19
C GLN A 41 10.86 -3.32 -30.03
N ARG A 42 10.24 -2.30 -29.45
CA ARG A 42 9.22 -2.46 -28.39
C ARG A 42 8.00 -3.25 -28.88
N THR A 43 7.54 -2.98 -30.10
CA THR A 43 6.43 -3.71 -30.71
C THR A 43 6.78 -5.18 -30.95
N ALA A 44 7.95 -5.46 -31.56
CA ALA A 44 8.43 -6.80 -31.76
C ALA A 44 8.63 -7.56 -30.42
N PHE A 45 9.15 -6.87 -29.40
CA PHE A 45 9.31 -7.46 -28.06
C PHE A 45 7.97 -7.86 -27.45
N ARG A 46 6.93 -7.00 -27.49
CA ARG A 46 5.60 -7.36 -26.97
C ARG A 46 5.04 -8.61 -27.64
N GLN A 47 5.19 -8.73 -28.97
CA GLN A 47 4.74 -9.93 -29.70
C GLN A 47 5.53 -11.18 -29.30
N ALA A 48 6.88 -11.05 -29.24
CA ALA A 48 7.74 -12.15 -28.81
C ALA A 48 7.49 -12.55 -27.35
N TRP A 49 7.25 -11.57 -26.46
CA TRP A 49 6.91 -11.79 -25.06
C TRP A 49 5.59 -12.55 -24.91
N ALA A 50 4.54 -12.14 -25.64
CA ALA A 50 3.27 -12.85 -25.65
C ALA A 50 3.43 -14.30 -26.13
N SER A 51 4.19 -14.53 -27.22
CA SER A 51 4.50 -15.88 -27.67
C SER A 51 5.27 -16.70 -26.63
N ALA A 52 6.30 -16.13 -26.01
CA ALA A 52 7.11 -16.81 -25.00
C ALA A 52 6.29 -17.18 -23.74
N THR A 53 5.43 -16.27 -23.27
CA THR A 53 4.66 -16.46 -22.04
C THR A 53 3.38 -17.26 -22.20
N GLN A 54 2.77 -17.31 -23.39
CA GLN A 54 1.48 -17.95 -23.63
C GLN A 54 1.60 -19.28 -24.39
N GLN A 55 2.64 -19.45 -25.19
CA GLN A 55 2.83 -20.63 -26.04
C GLN A 55 4.09 -21.43 -25.66
N GLY A 56 5.07 -20.79 -25.00
CA GLY A 56 6.35 -21.43 -24.69
C GLY A 56 7.18 -21.76 -25.94
N GLY A 57 8.03 -22.77 -25.82
CA GLY A 57 8.85 -23.30 -26.92
C GLY A 57 9.76 -22.28 -27.57
N ASN A 58 9.91 -22.41 -28.91
CA ASN A 58 10.82 -21.59 -29.69
C ASN A 58 10.16 -20.57 -30.63
N GLY A 59 8.81 -20.50 -30.66
CA GLY A 59 8.06 -19.65 -31.60
C GLY A 59 8.40 -18.17 -31.49
N TRP A 60 8.71 -17.68 -30.30
CA TRP A 60 9.13 -16.31 -30.04
C TRP A 60 10.42 -15.91 -30.79
N ARG A 61 11.30 -16.87 -31.14
CA ARG A 61 12.61 -16.60 -31.79
C ARG A 61 12.46 -15.95 -33.16
N ALA A 62 11.46 -16.37 -33.94
CA ALA A 62 11.15 -15.77 -35.23
C ALA A 62 10.72 -14.31 -35.10
N LEU A 63 10.01 -13.96 -34.03
CA LEU A 63 9.57 -12.58 -33.72
C LEU A 63 10.68 -11.72 -33.14
N ALA A 64 11.78 -12.31 -32.66
CA ALA A 64 12.86 -11.63 -31.96
C ALA A 64 14.16 -11.52 -32.78
N THR A 65 14.12 -11.73 -34.09
CA THR A 65 15.32 -11.73 -34.96
C THR A 65 16.12 -10.43 -34.88
N ASN A 66 15.45 -9.27 -34.73
CA ASN A 66 16.05 -7.95 -34.68
C ASN A 66 16.17 -7.42 -33.24
N LEU A 67 16.05 -8.30 -32.23
CA LEU A 67 16.06 -7.90 -30.82
C LEU A 67 17.33 -8.33 -30.05
N ARG A 68 18.33 -8.90 -30.71
CA ARG A 68 19.53 -9.45 -30.03
C ARG A 68 20.24 -8.40 -29.17
N ASP A 69 20.31 -7.16 -29.65
CA ASP A 69 20.94 -6.03 -28.96
C ASP A 69 19.94 -5.22 -28.14
N TYR A 70 18.65 -5.60 -28.12
CA TYR A 70 17.64 -4.93 -27.31
C TYR A 70 17.78 -5.32 -25.84
N PRO A 71 17.78 -4.37 -24.90
CA PRO A 71 18.06 -4.62 -23.48
C PRO A 71 17.22 -5.71 -22.83
N LEU A 72 16.00 -5.96 -23.36
CA LEU A 72 15.07 -6.94 -22.82
C LEU A 72 15.16 -8.31 -23.52
N TYR A 73 16.02 -8.50 -24.54
CA TYR A 73 16.15 -9.79 -25.21
C TYR A 73 16.31 -10.99 -24.24
N PRO A 74 17.13 -10.90 -23.17
CA PRO A 74 17.31 -12.01 -22.22
C PRO A 74 16.05 -12.44 -21.48
N TYR A 75 15.01 -11.58 -21.44
CA TYR A 75 13.74 -11.91 -20.79
C TYR A 75 12.91 -12.91 -21.59
N LEU A 76 13.06 -12.95 -22.93
CA LEU A 76 12.30 -13.84 -23.82
C LEU A 76 12.60 -15.33 -23.58
N PRO A 77 13.88 -15.77 -23.62
CA PRO A 77 14.19 -17.17 -23.32
C PRO A 77 13.81 -17.56 -21.90
N ALA A 78 13.95 -16.66 -20.91
CA ALA A 78 13.50 -16.95 -19.54
C ALA A 78 12.00 -17.19 -19.48
N ALA A 79 11.20 -16.33 -20.12
CA ALA A 79 9.76 -16.46 -20.12
C ALA A 79 9.29 -17.77 -20.78
N ALA A 80 9.94 -18.19 -21.88
CA ALA A 80 9.64 -19.47 -22.53
C ALA A 80 10.02 -20.66 -21.64
N LEU A 81 11.18 -20.60 -20.97
CA LEU A 81 11.62 -21.64 -20.04
C LEU A 81 10.70 -21.74 -18.80
N GLU A 82 10.22 -20.60 -18.31
CA GLU A 82 9.24 -20.56 -17.21
C GLU A 82 7.90 -21.16 -17.63
N HIS A 83 7.42 -20.87 -18.83
CA HIS A 83 6.20 -21.47 -19.37
C HIS A 83 6.33 -22.99 -19.47
N ASP A 84 7.46 -23.47 -20.00
CA ASP A 84 7.71 -24.89 -20.24
C ASP A 84 8.38 -25.62 -19.05
N ILE A 85 8.43 -25.01 -17.88
CA ILE A 85 9.26 -25.42 -16.75
C ILE A 85 9.09 -26.90 -16.36
N ARG A 86 7.90 -27.45 -16.60
CA ARG A 86 7.60 -28.88 -16.33
C ARG A 86 8.23 -29.85 -17.33
N GLN A 87 8.70 -29.36 -18.46
CA GLN A 87 9.21 -30.17 -19.58
C GLN A 87 10.70 -29.91 -19.87
N VAL A 88 11.20 -28.75 -19.42
CA VAL A 88 12.58 -28.31 -19.65
C VAL A 88 13.55 -29.19 -18.88
N ASP A 89 14.68 -29.50 -19.53
CA ASP A 89 15.79 -30.23 -18.95
C ASP A 89 16.78 -29.33 -18.19
N LEU A 90 17.56 -29.94 -17.30
CA LEU A 90 18.54 -29.25 -16.47
C LEU A 90 19.64 -28.55 -17.31
N PRO A 91 20.24 -29.17 -18.36
CA PRO A 91 21.29 -28.53 -19.16
C PRO A 91 20.81 -27.24 -19.83
N THR A 92 19.57 -27.19 -20.32
CA THR A 92 18.99 -25.99 -20.96
C THR A 92 18.85 -24.84 -19.95
N VAL A 93 18.35 -25.12 -18.74
CA VAL A 93 18.28 -24.10 -17.69
C VAL A 93 19.67 -23.65 -17.26
N GLN A 94 20.63 -24.59 -17.07
CA GLN A 94 22.01 -24.23 -16.72
C GLN A 94 22.68 -23.33 -17.76
N ALA A 95 22.46 -23.59 -19.05
CA ALA A 95 22.98 -22.77 -20.14
C ALA A 95 22.48 -21.32 -20.03
N TYR A 96 21.17 -21.14 -19.78
CA TYR A 96 20.61 -19.81 -19.58
C TYR A 96 21.17 -19.11 -18.32
N LEU A 97 21.21 -19.80 -17.19
CA LEU A 97 21.73 -19.26 -15.92
C LEU A 97 23.21 -18.89 -16.00
N LYS A 98 24.00 -19.64 -16.78
CA LYS A 98 25.41 -19.33 -17.05
C LYS A 98 25.58 -18.10 -17.93
N GLN A 99 24.70 -17.91 -18.90
CA GLN A 99 24.73 -16.77 -19.82
C GLN A 99 24.28 -15.47 -19.15
N TYR A 100 23.30 -15.53 -18.22
CA TYR A 100 22.67 -14.35 -17.62
C TYR A 100 22.61 -14.43 -16.07
N PRO A 101 23.71 -14.68 -15.36
CA PRO A 101 23.69 -15.01 -13.94
C PRO A 101 23.11 -13.92 -13.04
N GLU A 102 23.24 -12.65 -13.44
CA GLU A 102 22.90 -11.50 -12.64
C GLU A 102 21.49 -10.92 -12.96
N LEU A 103 20.78 -11.44 -13.93
CA LEU A 103 19.49 -10.90 -14.31
C LEU A 103 18.38 -11.38 -13.37
N ILE A 104 17.37 -10.51 -13.18
CA ILE A 104 16.18 -10.84 -12.39
C ILE A 104 15.48 -12.11 -12.89
N PRO A 105 15.22 -12.27 -14.22
CA PRO A 105 14.59 -13.48 -14.72
C PRO A 105 15.43 -14.75 -14.50
N ALA A 106 16.76 -14.66 -14.43
CA ALA A 106 17.59 -15.81 -14.11
C ALA A 106 17.43 -16.24 -12.64
N GLN A 107 17.31 -15.30 -11.73
CA GLN A 107 17.06 -15.59 -10.31
C GLN A 107 15.68 -16.24 -10.11
N ASP A 108 14.66 -15.72 -10.81
CA ASP A 108 13.32 -16.28 -10.77
C ASP A 108 13.29 -17.70 -11.35
N LEU A 109 13.84 -17.89 -12.55
CA LEU A 109 13.92 -19.19 -13.20
C LEU A 109 14.66 -20.23 -12.33
N ARG A 110 15.81 -19.85 -11.72
CA ARG A 110 16.54 -20.74 -10.81
C ARG A 110 15.65 -21.19 -9.65
N ARG A 111 14.96 -20.25 -8.99
CA ARG A 111 14.06 -20.56 -7.87
C ARG A 111 12.94 -21.50 -8.30
N ASN A 112 12.22 -21.14 -9.36
CA ASN A 112 11.06 -21.87 -9.82
C ASN A 112 11.44 -23.26 -10.37
N PHE A 113 12.60 -23.38 -11.01
CA PHE A 113 13.09 -24.66 -11.50
C PHE A 113 13.59 -25.58 -10.36
N LEU A 114 14.17 -25.02 -9.30
CA LEU A 114 14.47 -25.79 -8.10
C LEU A 114 13.21 -26.35 -7.45
N GLU A 115 12.14 -25.58 -7.34
CA GLU A 115 10.84 -26.07 -6.86
C GLU A 115 10.27 -27.18 -7.77
N GLU A 116 10.46 -27.07 -9.08
CA GLU A 116 10.06 -28.11 -10.03
C GLU A 116 10.92 -29.37 -9.92
N LEU A 117 12.23 -29.27 -9.75
CA LEU A 117 13.13 -30.43 -9.51
C LEU A 117 12.77 -31.13 -8.21
N ALA A 118 12.46 -30.40 -7.15
CA ALA A 118 11.98 -30.97 -5.88
C ALA A 118 10.64 -31.69 -6.08
N ARG A 119 9.70 -31.11 -6.83
CA ARG A 119 8.41 -31.74 -7.18
C ARG A 119 8.58 -33.04 -7.96
N ARG A 120 9.56 -33.11 -8.89
CA ARG A 120 9.95 -34.33 -9.63
C ARG A 120 10.72 -35.32 -8.75
N LYS A 121 11.20 -34.90 -7.59
CA LYS A 121 12.16 -35.64 -6.74
C LYS A 121 13.51 -35.88 -7.45
N ASP A 122 13.87 -35.02 -8.41
CA ASP A 122 15.20 -35.04 -9.02
C ASP A 122 16.20 -34.36 -8.09
N TRP A 123 16.59 -35.09 -7.06
CA TRP A 123 17.50 -34.56 -6.02
C TRP A 123 18.92 -34.36 -6.54
N GLN A 124 19.35 -35.10 -7.56
CA GLN A 124 20.65 -34.91 -8.19
C GLN A 124 20.69 -33.58 -8.93
N GLY A 125 19.72 -33.30 -9.79
CA GLY A 125 19.59 -32.03 -10.48
C GLY A 125 19.40 -30.86 -9.52
N PHE A 126 18.58 -31.05 -8.47
CA PHE A 126 18.37 -30.04 -7.43
C PHE A 126 19.70 -29.57 -6.79
N ARG A 127 20.52 -30.51 -6.33
CA ARG A 127 21.81 -30.19 -5.69
C ARG A 127 22.78 -29.42 -6.59
N THR A 128 22.74 -29.62 -7.89
CA THR A 128 23.61 -28.90 -8.83
C THR A 128 23.29 -27.43 -8.95
N LEU A 129 22.03 -27.02 -8.68
CA LEU A 129 21.57 -25.63 -8.82
C LEU A 129 21.31 -24.94 -7.47
N TYR A 130 21.12 -25.72 -6.40
CA TYR A 130 20.75 -25.18 -5.09
C TYR A 130 21.85 -24.32 -4.48
N GLN A 131 21.44 -23.20 -3.92
CA GLN A 131 22.27 -22.31 -3.12
C GLN A 131 21.51 -22.02 -1.83
N PRO A 132 22.17 -22.10 -0.66
CA PRO A 132 21.53 -21.79 0.62
C PRO A 132 21.02 -20.35 0.68
N GLY A 133 19.93 -20.13 1.41
CA GLY A 133 19.42 -18.79 1.70
C GLY A 133 18.42 -18.22 0.69
N ILE A 134 17.97 -18.99 -0.31
CA ILE A 134 16.95 -18.51 -1.27
C ILE A 134 15.60 -18.32 -0.57
N ASN A 135 15.04 -19.39 0.02
CA ASN A 135 13.80 -19.36 0.82
C ASN A 135 13.67 -20.62 1.69
N LEU A 136 12.70 -20.63 2.61
CA LEU A 136 12.47 -21.77 3.51
C LEU A 136 11.98 -23.02 2.78
N THR A 137 11.19 -22.90 1.72
CA THR A 137 10.72 -24.02 0.91
C THR A 137 11.91 -24.80 0.37
N LEU A 138 12.80 -24.12 -0.34
CA LEU A 138 13.99 -24.73 -0.93
C LEU A 138 15.00 -25.23 0.14
N THR A 139 15.02 -24.60 1.31
CA THR A 139 15.81 -25.13 2.45
C THR A 139 15.28 -26.48 2.90
N CYS A 140 13.96 -26.63 3.01
CA CYS A 140 13.36 -27.92 3.36
C CYS A 140 13.50 -28.95 2.23
N ASP A 141 13.41 -28.53 0.96
CA ASP A 141 13.66 -29.40 -0.18
C ASP A 141 15.11 -29.91 -0.19
N ALA A 142 16.09 -29.08 0.19
CA ALA A 142 17.48 -29.50 0.35
C ALA A 142 17.65 -30.54 1.45
N LEU A 143 16.88 -30.43 2.54
CA LEU A 143 16.87 -31.45 3.61
C LEU A 143 16.15 -32.74 3.15
N GLN A 144 15.11 -32.64 2.34
CA GLN A 144 14.51 -33.82 1.69
C GLN A 144 15.51 -34.51 0.76
N ALA A 145 16.30 -33.73 -0.01
CA ALA A 145 17.37 -34.29 -0.84
C ALA A 145 18.44 -35.01 0.00
N LYS A 146 18.80 -34.49 1.18
CA LYS A 146 19.70 -35.12 2.15
C LYS A 146 19.13 -36.44 2.66
N LEU A 147 17.84 -36.45 3.02
CA LEU A 147 17.15 -37.69 3.47
C LEU A 147 17.08 -38.75 2.37
N ALA A 148 16.87 -38.33 1.12
CA ALA A 148 16.84 -39.25 -0.02
C ALA A 148 18.16 -39.96 -0.29
N ASP A 149 19.29 -39.35 0.13
CA ASP A 149 20.61 -39.97 0.08
C ASP A 149 20.89 -40.94 1.29
N GLY A 150 19.89 -41.17 2.14
CA GLY A 150 20.03 -41.99 3.33
C GLY A 150 20.79 -41.29 4.49
N THR A 151 21.04 -40.00 4.40
CA THR A 151 21.75 -39.22 5.42
C THR A 151 20.79 -38.80 6.52
N ALA A 152 21.05 -39.23 7.76
CA ALA A 152 20.24 -38.83 8.91
C ALA A 152 20.34 -37.33 9.19
N LEU A 153 19.24 -36.76 9.70
CA LEU A 153 19.20 -35.35 10.14
C LEU A 153 19.90 -35.22 11.51
N THR A 154 20.38 -33.99 11.75
CA THR A 154 20.81 -33.58 13.10
C THR A 154 20.05 -32.31 13.47
N PHE A 155 19.66 -32.21 14.75
CA PHE A 155 18.88 -31.04 15.15
C PHE A 155 19.69 -29.76 14.99
N GLN A 156 20.94 -29.75 15.42
CA GLN A 156 21.75 -28.54 15.47
C GLN A 156 22.10 -27.99 14.08
N GLN A 157 22.41 -28.85 13.13
CA GLN A 157 22.84 -28.43 11.80
C GLN A 157 21.66 -28.18 10.84
N ASP A 158 20.63 -29.03 10.94
CA ASP A 158 19.58 -29.08 9.94
C ASP A 158 18.28 -28.36 10.37
N LEU A 159 17.95 -28.44 11.67
CA LEU A 159 16.65 -28.02 12.15
C LEU A 159 16.68 -26.77 13.04
N ALA A 160 17.79 -26.46 13.70
CA ALA A 160 17.84 -25.37 14.67
C ALA A 160 17.42 -24.00 14.07
N ALA A 161 17.84 -23.70 12.85
CA ALA A 161 17.44 -22.48 12.14
C ALA A 161 15.94 -22.51 11.78
N LEU A 162 15.41 -23.64 11.28
CA LEU A 162 13.99 -23.80 10.97
C LEU A 162 13.13 -23.67 12.23
N TRP A 163 13.64 -24.13 13.37
CA TRP A 163 12.92 -24.08 14.65
C TRP A 163 12.68 -22.66 15.16
N GLN A 164 13.40 -21.66 14.62
CA GLN A 164 13.17 -20.25 14.94
C GLN A 164 11.94 -19.67 14.24
N HIS A 165 11.40 -20.33 13.23
CA HIS A 165 10.23 -19.85 12.51
C HIS A 165 8.92 -20.33 13.16
N ALA A 166 7.98 -19.40 13.38
CA ALA A 166 6.67 -19.71 13.97
C ALA A 166 5.80 -20.62 13.09
N SER A 167 5.99 -20.56 11.78
CA SER A 167 5.37 -21.45 10.80
C SER A 167 6.39 -21.82 9.73
N LEU A 168 6.23 -23.00 9.14
CA LEU A 168 7.04 -23.48 8.04
C LEU A 168 6.16 -23.79 6.83
N PRO A 169 6.70 -23.72 5.61
CA PRO A 169 5.97 -24.15 4.40
C PRO A 169 5.77 -25.67 4.41
N ASN A 170 4.77 -26.15 3.67
CA ASN A 170 4.42 -27.59 3.58
C ASN A 170 5.59 -28.48 3.06
N ALA A 171 6.53 -27.88 2.31
CA ALA A 171 7.75 -28.57 1.90
C ALA A 171 8.59 -29.09 3.09
N CYS A 172 8.39 -28.52 4.27
CA CYS A 172 9.07 -28.98 5.49
C CYS A 172 8.40 -30.20 6.15
N ASP A 173 7.15 -30.54 5.82
CA ASP A 173 6.41 -31.60 6.51
C ASP A 173 7.13 -32.95 6.47
N PRO A 174 7.68 -33.43 5.31
CA PRO A 174 8.45 -34.68 5.27
C PRO A 174 9.72 -34.62 6.13
N VAL A 175 10.37 -33.46 6.21
CA VAL A 175 11.57 -33.26 7.05
C VAL A 175 11.22 -33.32 8.53
N LEU A 176 10.10 -32.68 8.91
CA LEU A 176 9.63 -32.69 10.29
C LEU A 176 9.19 -34.09 10.73
N GLN A 177 8.52 -34.86 9.85
CA GLN A 177 8.14 -36.23 10.10
C GLN A 177 9.38 -37.11 10.31
N ALA A 178 10.36 -37.03 9.41
CA ALA A 178 11.61 -37.77 9.55
C ALA A 178 12.35 -37.37 10.84
N ALA A 179 12.35 -36.09 11.20
CA ALA A 179 12.97 -35.63 12.47
C ALA A 179 12.24 -36.18 13.71
N HIS A 180 10.91 -36.29 13.66
CA HIS A 180 10.11 -36.92 14.70
C HIS A 180 10.44 -38.40 14.83
N ASP A 181 10.44 -39.13 13.72
CA ASP A 181 10.73 -40.59 13.67
C ASP A 181 12.16 -40.92 14.14
N GLN A 182 13.12 -40.00 13.95
CA GLN A 182 14.48 -40.09 14.45
C GLN A 182 14.61 -39.64 15.92
N GLY A 183 13.53 -39.30 16.63
CA GLY A 183 13.54 -38.85 18.03
C GLY A 183 14.21 -37.48 18.25
N LEU A 184 14.39 -36.69 17.19
CA LEU A 184 15.01 -35.37 17.28
C LEU A 184 14.09 -34.31 17.88
N LEU A 185 12.75 -34.52 17.84
CA LEU A 185 11.76 -33.59 18.33
C LEU A 185 11.31 -33.96 19.74
N THR A 186 12.16 -33.67 20.73
CA THR A 186 11.82 -33.88 22.15
C THR A 186 10.68 -32.96 22.61
N ASP A 187 9.95 -33.33 23.66
CA ASP A 187 8.86 -32.50 24.25
C ASP A 187 9.32 -31.06 24.50
N ALA A 188 10.52 -30.86 25.04
CA ALA A 188 11.06 -29.54 25.29
C ALA A 188 11.21 -28.71 23.99
N ARG A 189 11.64 -29.35 22.90
CA ARG A 189 11.73 -28.69 21.57
C ARG A 189 10.36 -28.40 20.97
N LEU A 190 9.43 -29.34 21.09
CA LEU A 190 8.04 -29.15 20.64
C LEU A 190 7.39 -27.98 21.37
N TRP A 191 7.52 -27.94 22.70
CA TRP A 191 7.00 -26.85 23.50
C TRP A 191 7.62 -25.49 23.15
N ALA A 192 8.95 -25.45 23.00
CA ALA A 192 9.62 -24.19 22.60
C ALA A 192 9.11 -23.66 21.27
N ARG A 193 8.72 -24.52 20.34
CA ARG A 193 8.14 -24.11 19.06
C ARG A 193 6.65 -23.79 19.18
N ILE A 194 5.90 -24.54 19.99
CA ILE A 194 4.49 -24.25 20.28
C ILE A 194 4.37 -22.87 20.92
N ASP A 195 5.17 -22.56 21.93
CA ASP A 195 5.16 -21.27 22.61
C ASP A 195 5.45 -20.12 21.60
N ARG A 196 6.47 -20.29 20.74
CA ARG A 196 6.77 -19.32 19.66
C ARG A 196 5.64 -19.18 18.64
N ALA A 197 5.01 -20.28 18.22
CA ALA A 197 3.89 -20.26 17.30
C ALA A 197 2.65 -19.61 17.95
N PHE A 198 2.45 -19.83 19.24
CA PHE A 198 1.38 -19.21 20.00
C PHE A 198 1.57 -17.68 20.08
N ASP A 199 2.76 -17.21 20.43
CA ASP A 199 3.10 -15.79 20.49
C ASP A 199 2.93 -15.11 19.12
N ALA A 200 3.27 -15.83 18.04
CA ALA A 200 3.07 -15.37 16.66
C ALA A 200 1.64 -15.56 16.14
N SER A 201 0.70 -15.98 17.00
CA SER A 201 -0.72 -16.19 16.62
C SER A 201 -0.94 -17.25 15.53
N LYS A 202 -0.09 -18.28 15.46
CA LYS A 202 -0.15 -19.37 14.47
C LYS A 202 -0.89 -20.61 15.03
N GLY A 203 -2.17 -20.45 15.33
CA GLY A 203 -2.99 -21.49 15.97
C GLY A 203 -3.05 -22.82 15.18
N GLY A 204 -2.94 -22.79 13.84
CA GLY A 204 -2.83 -24.00 13.03
C GLY A 204 -1.55 -24.78 13.31
N THR A 205 -0.40 -24.09 13.40
CA THR A 205 0.89 -24.72 13.76
C THR A 205 0.87 -25.30 15.18
N VAL A 206 0.27 -24.57 16.14
CA VAL A 206 0.12 -25.07 17.53
C VAL A 206 -0.69 -26.37 17.53
N ALA A 207 -1.82 -26.42 16.82
CA ALA A 207 -2.66 -27.60 16.73
C ALA A 207 -1.95 -28.80 16.05
N ALA A 208 -1.19 -28.55 14.99
CA ALA A 208 -0.44 -29.60 14.29
C ALA A 208 0.66 -30.21 15.19
N LEU A 209 1.38 -29.39 15.95
CA LEU A 209 2.43 -29.86 16.86
C LEU A 209 1.88 -30.58 18.11
N ALA A 210 0.63 -30.32 18.47
CA ALA A 210 -0.03 -30.95 19.64
C ALA A 210 -0.08 -32.47 19.50
N GLY A 211 -0.26 -33.00 18.28
CA GLY A 211 -0.34 -34.44 18.02
C GLY A 211 1.00 -35.21 18.18
N TRP A 212 2.11 -34.50 18.35
CA TRP A 212 3.42 -35.10 18.61
C TRP A 212 3.84 -35.07 20.08
N LEU A 213 3.05 -34.45 20.94
CA LEU A 213 3.22 -34.46 22.39
C LEU A 213 2.48 -35.64 23.03
N PRO A 214 2.86 -36.07 24.24
CA PRO A 214 2.03 -36.95 25.06
C PRO A 214 0.62 -36.42 25.26
N ASP A 215 -0.38 -37.30 25.41
CA ASP A 215 -1.82 -36.94 25.34
C ASP A 215 -2.22 -35.76 26.24
N ASP A 216 -1.77 -35.74 27.50
CA ASP A 216 -2.08 -34.68 28.46
C ASP A 216 -1.49 -33.31 28.04
N GLN A 217 -0.27 -33.34 27.53
CA GLN A 217 0.44 -32.18 27.01
C GLN A 217 -0.18 -31.72 25.67
N GLY A 218 -0.52 -32.68 24.81
CA GLY A 218 -1.24 -32.42 23.54
C GLY A 218 -2.56 -31.75 23.77
N GLN A 219 -3.37 -32.18 24.75
CA GLN A 219 -4.61 -31.51 25.14
C GLN A 219 -4.38 -30.08 25.64
N THR A 220 -3.29 -29.84 26.35
CA THR A 220 -2.90 -28.47 26.76
C THR A 220 -2.58 -27.61 25.54
N ALA A 221 -1.81 -28.13 24.59
CA ALA A 221 -1.48 -27.42 23.34
C ALA A 221 -2.73 -27.14 22.48
N LEU A 222 -3.69 -28.06 22.42
CA LEU A 222 -4.97 -27.83 21.72
C LEU A 222 -5.79 -26.70 22.34
N LYS A 223 -5.78 -26.54 23.67
CA LYS A 223 -6.42 -25.38 24.33
C LYS A 223 -5.73 -24.06 23.96
N LEU A 224 -4.40 -24.04 23.84
CA LEU A 224 -3.67 -22.88 23.30
C LEU A 224 -4.11 -22.58 21.86
N ALA A 225 -4.20 -23.59 21.02
CA ALA A 225 -4.66 -23.43 19.65
C ALA A 225 -6.10 -22.89 19.58
N GLN A 226 -6.99 -23.38 20.44
CA GLN A 226 -8.38 -22.92 20.55
C GLN A 226 -8.44 -21.44 20.92
N ALA A 227 -7.64 -20.99 21.88
CA ALA A 227 -7.59 -19.57 22.29
C ALA A 227 -7.25 -18.62 21.12
N LEU A 228 -6.47 -19.10 20.14
CA LEU A 228 -6.12 -18.34 18.95
C LEU A 228 -7.17 -18.41 17.84
N ARG A 229 -7.81 -19.56 17.65
CA ARG A 229 -8.69 -19.86 16.50
C ARG A 229 -10.17 -19.57 16.80
N ASP A 230 -10.60 -19.87 18.01
CA ASP A 230 -11.95 -19.64 18.50
C ASP A 230 -11.90 -19.08 19.93
N PRO A 231 -11.61 -17.76 20.06
CA PRO A 231 -11.44 -17.13 21.36
C PRO A 231 -12.72 -17.09 22.18
N ALA A 232 -13.90 -17.12 21.56
CA ALA A 232 -15.18 -17.13 22.28
C ALA A 232 -15.42 -18.49 22.97
N ALA A 233 -15.30 -19.58 22.23
CA ALA A 233 -15.40 -20.92 22.80
C ALA A 233 -14.31 -21.17 23.85
N ALA A 234 -13.07 -20.69 23.61
CA ALA A 234 -11.96 -20.83 24.54
C ALA A 234 -12.20 -20.07 25.84
N ALA A 235 -12.71 -18.82 25.80
CA ALA A 235 -13.00 -18.02 26.98
C ALA A 235 -14.11 -18.67 27.84
N THR A 236 -15.13 -19.25 27.22
CA THR A 236 -16.17 -19.99 27.90
C THR A 236 -15.64 -21.29 28.54
N ALA A 237 -14.89 -22.08 27.78
CA ALA A 237 -14.34 -23.34 28.25
C ALA A 237 -13.25 -23.17 29.34
N ALA A 238 -12.61 -22.00 29.39
CA ALA A 238 -11.51 -21.69 30.31
C ALA A 238 -11.94 -21.80 31.79
N THR A 239 -13.25 -21.67 32.12
CA THR A 239 -13.78 -21.90 33.48
C THR A 239 -13.54 -23.31 33.99
N GLN A 240 -13.29 -24.28 33.11
CA GLN A 240 -13.02 -25.68 33.43
C GLN A 240 -11.52 -26.04 33.27
N TRP A 241 -10.65 -25.10 32.91
CA TRP A 241 -9.24 -25.38 32.74
C TRP A 241 -8.49 -25.30 34.07
N PRO A 242 -7.51 -26.17 34.33
CA PRO A 242 -6.67 -26.03 35.49
C PRO A 242 -5.81 -24.78 35.43
N ASP A 243 -5.53 -24.17 36.56
CA ASP A 243 -4.70 -22.96 36.65
C ASP A 243 -3.22 -23.29 36.49
N THR A 244 -2.77 -23.42 35.26
CA THR A 244 -1.36 -23.59 34.89
C THR A 244 -0.85 -22.36 34.12
N VAL A 245 0.47 -22.16 34.07
CA VAL A 245 1.07 -20.99 33.40
C VAL A 245 0.59 -20.87 31.95
N ARG A 246 0.60 -21.97 31.19
CA ARG A 246 0.18 -21.97 29.77
C ARG A 246 -1.32 -21.72 29.60
N LEU A 247 -2.16 -22.33 30.44
CA LEU A 247 -3.60 -22.18 30.33
C LEU A 247 -4.07 -20.79 30.79
N ARG A 248 -3.40 -20.19 31.79
CA ARG A 248 -3.59 -18.76 32.10
C ARG A 248 -3.28 -17.85 30.91
N GLN A 249 -2.13 -18.12 30.24
CA GLN A 249 -1.77 -17.36 29.04
C GLN A 249 -2.79 -17.56 27.93
N ALA A 250 -3.27 -18.78 27.70
CA ALA A 250 -4.32 -19.08 26.73
C ALA A 250 -5.62 -18.34 27.04
N ALA A 251 -6.09 -18.39 28.30
CA ALA A 251 -7.29 -17.68 28.75
C ALA A 251 -7.14 -16.16 28.58
N ALA A 252 -6.01 -15.59 28.97
CA ALA A 252 -5.73 -14.18 28.78
C ALA A 252 -5.74 -13.77 27.30
N THR A 253 -5.13 -14.59 26.42
CA THR A 253 -5.10 -14.37 24.98
C THR A 253 -6.51 -14.50 24.38
N ALA A 254 -7.28 -15.50 24.80
CA ALA A 254 -8.68 -15.65 24.35
C ALA A 254 -9.51 -14.40 24.67
N LEU A 255 -9.44 -13.88 25.90
CA LEU A 255 -10.14 -12.67 26.32
C LEU A 255 -9.74 -11.44 25.52
N GLN A 256 -8.43 -11.22 25.30
CA GLN A 256 -7.93 -10.10 24.50
C GLN A 256 -8.38 -10.18 23.03
N ARG A 257 -8.41 -11.38 22.45
CA ARG A 257 -8.87 -11.57 21.08
C ARG A 257 -10.39 -11.47 20.95
N LEU A 258 -11.13 -11.97 21.94
CA LEU A 258 -12.58 -11.86 22.00
C LEU A 258 -13.00 -10.39 22.11
N ALA A 259 -12.31 -9.59 22.91
CA ALA A 259 -12.60 -8.17 23.08
C ALA A 259 -12.62 -7.38 21.77
N ARG A 260 -11.83 -7.78 20.76
CA ARG A 260 -11.82 -7.13 19.43
C ARG A 260 -13.12 -7.28 18.64
N ARG A 261 -13.93 -8.29 18.93
CA ARG A 261 -15.14 -8.62 18.17
C ARG A 261 -16.43 -8.51 19.00
N ALA A 262 -16.31 -8.78 20.29
CA ALA A 262 -17.41 -8.80 21.23
C ALA A 262 -16.89 -8.34 22.60
N PRO A 263 -16.62 -7.03 22.79
CA PRO A 263 -15.98 -6.51 24.00
C PRO A 263 -16.80 -6.74 25.26
N ASP A 264 -18.13 -6.65 25.19
CA ASP A 264 -19.00 -6.92 26.33
C ASP A 264 -19.00 -8.40 26.77
N THR A 265 -18.98 -9.31 25.76
CA THR A 265 -18.83 -10.75 26.04
C THR A 265 -17.47 -11.03 26.68
N ALA A 266 -16.40 -10.38 26.18
CA ALA A 266 -15.07 -10.50 26.79
C ALA A 266 -15.05 -9.97 28.22
N ASN A 267 -15.73 -8.85 28.49
CA ASN A 267 -15.86 -8.29 29.85
C ASN A 267 -16.60 -9.22 30.78
N THR A 268 -17.72 -9.80 30.34
CA THR A 268 -18.49 -10.78 31.13
C THR A 268 -17.63 -12.00 31.48
N ASN A 269 -16.93 -12.58 30.50
CA ASN A 269 -16.02 -13.71 30.77
C ASN A 269 -14.86 -13.31 31.69
N TRP A 270 -14.32 -12.08 31.54
CA TRP A 270 -13.29 -11.56 32.43
C TRP A 270 -13.74 -11.51 33.88
N GLN A 271 -14.97 -11.05 34.18
CA GLN A 271 -15.50 -11.01 35.54
C GLN A 271 -15.50 -12.38 36.22
N THR A 272 -15.74 -13.45 35.47
CA THR A 272 -15.69 -14.83 35.97
C THR A 272 -14.25 -15.33 36.10
N LEU A 273 -13.44 -15.21 35.01
CA LEU A 273 -12.13 -15.82 34.91
C LEU A 273 -11.08 -15.16 35.82
N GLN A 274 -11.23 -13.89 36.19
CA GLN A 274 -10.33 -13.21 37.12
C GLN A 274 -10.31 -13.83 38.52
N HIS A 275 -11.37 -14.55 38.91
CA HIS A 275 -11.48 -15.26 40.17
C HIS A 275 -11.06 -16.73 40.06
N HIS A 276 -11.03 -17.26 38.82
CA HIS A 276 -10.64 -18.65 38.56
C HIS A 276 -9.12 -18.82 38.38
N PHE A 277 -8.50 -17.86 37.69
CA PHE A 277 -7.06 -17.90 37.39
C PHE A 277 -6.28 -16.87 38.23
N HIS A 278 -5.09 -17.25 38.68
CA HIS A 278 -4.12 -16.32 39.30
C HIS A 278 -3.35 -15.54 38.25
N PHE A 279 -4.04 -14.73 37.44
CA PHE A 279 -3.38 -13.92 36.42
C PHE A 279 -2.30 -13.02 37.00
N SER A 280 -1.17 -12.91 36.32
CA SER A 280 -0.14 -11.90 36.63
C SER A 280 -0.68 -10.48 36.42
N SER A 281 -0.02 -9.47 37.01
CA SER A 281 -0.38 -8.07 36.79
C SER A 281 -0.32 -7.69 35.31
N ALA A 282 0.67 -8.20 34.57
CA ALA A 282 0.79 -7.99 33.13
C ALA A 282 -0.42 -8.55 32.37
N GLN A 283 -0.85 -9.78 32.68
CA GLN A 283 -2.01 -10.40 32.05
C GLN A 283 -3.31 -9.63 32.37
N ARG A 284 -3.52 -9.26 33.63
CA ARG A 284 -4.66 -8.44 34.04
C ARG A 284 -4.70 -7.10 33.29
N ASN A 285 -3.57 -6.42 33.20
CA ASN A 285 -3.47 -5.15 32.49
C ASN A 285 -3.73 -5.31 30.99
N ALA A 286 -3.21 -6.35 30.35
CA ALA A 286 -3.43 -6.62 28.94
C ALA A 286 -4.91 -6.95 28.62
N ILE A 287 -5.58 -7.71 29.49
CA ILE A 287 -7.02 -8.00 29.34
C ILE A 287 -7.86 -6.71 29.52
N ARG A 288 -7.61 -5.96 30.59
CA ARG A 288 -8.31 -4.69 30.86
C ARG A 288 -8.09 -3.69 29.73
N HIS A 289 -6.85 -3.57 29.25
CA HIS A 289 -6.52 -2.76 28.09
C HIS A 289 -7.40 -3.10 26.89
N ALA A 290 -7.47 -4.39 26.51
CA ALA A 290 -8.22 -4.83 25.34
C ALA A 290 -9.73 -4.58 25.51
N VAL A 291 -10.31 -4.96 26.67
CA VAL A 291 -11.73 -4.79 26.93
C VAL A 291 -12.12 -3.30 26.89
N VAL A 292 -11.40 -2.45 27.63
CA VAL A 292 -11.69 -1.01 27.70
C VAL A 292 -11.50 -0.32 26.35
N LEU A 293 -10.41 -0.66 25.62
CA LEU A 293 -10.15 -0.09 24.31
C LEU A 293 -11.28 -0.41 23.31
N PHE A 294 -11.69 -1.67 23.20
CA PHE A 294 -12.67 -2.06 22.19
C PHE A 294 -14.10 -1.66 22.56
N ARG A 295 -14.46 -1.60 23.85
CA ARG A 295 -15.70 -0.94 24.28
C ARG A 295 -15.71 0.53 23.90
N ALA A 296 -14.58 1.21 24.02
CA ALA A 296 -14.45 2.61 23.61
C ALA A 296 -14.58 2.79 22.08
N THR A 297 -14.11 1.84 21.26
CA THR A 297 -14.32 1.92 19.81
C THR A 297 -15.78 1.76 19.38
N ASP A 298 -16.59 1.12 20.21
CA ASP A 298 -18.03 0.97 20.03
C ASP A 298 -18.84 2.10 20.69
N PHE A 299 -18.15 3.03 21.38
CA PHE A 299 -18.73 4.18 22.07
C PHE A 299 -19.74 3.80 23.15
N GLU A 300 -19.46 2.72 23.89
CA GLU A 300 -20.30 2.33 25.02
C GLU A 300 -20.41 3.47 26.04
N PRO A 301 -21.58 3.65 26.69
CA PRO A 301 -21.87 4.83 27.54
C PRO A 301 -20.86 5.09 28.64
N ASP A 302 -20.29 4.05 29.24
CA ASP A 302 -19.32 4.11 30.33
C ASP A 302 -17.84 4.15 29.86
N SER A 303 -17.60 4.17 28.56
CA SER A 303 -16.23 4.07 27.97
C SER A 303 -15.31 5.17 28.48
N LEU A 304 -15.77 6.42 28.57
CA LEU A 304 -14.92 7.52 29.00
C LEU A 304 -14.47 7.32 30.45
N SER A 305 -15.37 6.95 31.35
CA SER A 305 -15.04 6.69 32.75
C SER A 305 -14.09 5.50 32.92
N GLN A 306 -14.29 4.43 32.14
CA GLN A 306 -13.38 3.27 32.12
C GLN A 306 -11.98 3.60 31.60
N LEU A 307 -11.88 4.43 30.57
CA LEU A 307 -10.59 4.88 30.04
C LEU A 307 -9.84 5.79 31.05
N ILE A 308 -10.57 6.63 31.78
CA ILE A 308 -9.99 7.46 32.84
C ILE A 308 -9.51 6.59 34.01
N ALA A 309 -10.27 5.58 34.39
CA ALA A 309 -9.97 4.67 35.52
C ALA A 309 -8.90 3.60 35.14
N LEU A 310 -8.46 3.53 33.88
CA LEU A 310 -7.51 2.51 33.43
C LEU A 310 -6.15 2.73 34.09
N PRO A 311 -5.59 1.73 34.82
CA PRO A 311 -4.27 1.86 35.45
C PRO A 311 -3.19 2.26 34.46
N ALA A 312 -2.23 3.06 34.87
CA ALA A 312 -1.13 3.53 34.00
C ALA A 312 -0.41 2.38 33.27
N ALA A 313 -0.18 1.25 33.94
CA ALA A 313 0.42 0.06 33.35
C ALA A 313 -0.47 -0.66 32.32
N ALA A 314 -1.73 -0.33 32.20
CA ALA A 314 -2.66 -0.83 31.20
C ALA A 314 -2.94 0.19 30.08
N GLN A 315 -2.43 1.42 30.20
CA GLN A 315 -2.58 2.44 29.16
C GLN A 315 -1.61 2.21 28.00
N SER A 316 -1.99 2.67 26.82
CA SER A 316 -1.18 2.78 25.62
C SER A 316 -1.52 4.09 24.90
N ASP A 317 -0.78 4.44 23.85
CA ASP A 317 -1.13 5.58 22.99
C ASP A 317 -2.56 5.45 22.50
N SER A 318 -2.96 4.26 22.03
CA SER A 318 -4.32 4.03 21.56
C SER A 318 -5.40 4.27 22.63
N THR A 319 -5.18 3.85 23.88
CA THR A 319 -6.20 4.09 24.95
C THR A 319 -6.28 5.56 25.30
N ARG A 320 -5.17 6.31 25.29
CA ARG A 320 -5.14 7.76 25.49
C ARG A 320 -5.85 8.49 24.35
N GLU A 321 -5.57 8.12 23.09
CA GLU A 321 -6.29 8.64 21.93
C GLU A 321 -7.79 8.39 22.03
N TRP A 322 -8.20 7.14 22.36
CA TRP A 322 -9.61 6.80 22.48
C TRP A 322 -10.32 7.52 23.62
N ARG A 323 -9.63 7.84 24.71
CA ARG A 323 -10.18 8.73 25.75
C ARG A 323 -10.59 10.09 25.17
N VAL A 324 -9.75 10.68 24.32
CA VAL A 324 -10.07 11.94 23.65
C VAL A 324 -11.16 11.76 22.60
N ARG A 325 -11.12 10.67 21.80
CA ARG A 325 -12.12 10.41 20.75
C ARG A 325 -13.52 10.19 21.34
N VAL A 326 -13.64 9.48 22.46
CA VAL A 326 -14.93 9.32 23.15
C VAL A 326 -15.42 10.66 23.68
N ALA A 327 -14.56 11.47 24.30
CA ALA A 327 -14.91 12.81 24.75
C ALA A 327 -15.33 13.72 23.59
N LEU A 328 -14.66 13.66 22.45
CA LEU A 328 -15.05 14.36 21.21
C LEU A 328 -16.44 13.94 20.71
N ALA A 329 -16.74 12.64 20.73
CA ALA A 329 -18.06 12.13 20.32
C ALA A 329 -19.19 12.62 21.26
N GLN A 330 -18.88 12.84 22.53
CA GLN A 330 -19.78 13.43 23.51
C GLN A 330 -19.81 14.96 23.49
N GLN A 331 -18.92 15.60 22.70
CA GLN A 331 -18.67 17.04 22.67
C GLN A 331 -18.36 17.62 24.06
N ASP A 332 -17.77 16.80 24.95
CA ASP A 332 -17.26 17.23 26.24
C ASP A 332 -15.85 17.83 26.08
N TRP A 333 -15.81 19.11 25.77
CA TRP A 333 -14.57 19.83 25.49
C TRP A 333 -13.62 19.93 26.69
N ARG A 334 -14.15 19.87 27.93
CA ARG A 334 -13.32 19.79 29.14
C ARG A 334 -12.61 18.44 29.22
N ALA A 335 -13.34 17.36 28.98
CA ALA A 335 -12.76 16.03 28.96
C ALA A 335 -11.77 15.85 27.78
N VAL A 336 -12.04 16.48 26.63
CA VAL A 336 -11.09 16.52 25.48
C VAL A 336 -9.78 17.17 25.91
N LEU A 337 -9.81 18.37 26.49
CA LEU A 337 -8.62 19.09 26.93
C LEU A 337 -7.84 18.29 27.98
N ALA A 338 -8.51 17.82 29.02
CA ALA A 338 -7.91 17.01 30.08
C ALA A 338 -7.34 15.66 29.54
N GLY A 339 -7.98 15.09 28.51
CA GLY A 339 -7.48 13.88 27.85
C GLY A 339 -6.20 14.10 27.09
N ILE A 340 -6.09 15.21 26.36
CA ILE A 340 -4.88 15.60 25.62
C ILE A 340 -3.72 15.95 26.57
N GLU A 341 -4.01 16.71 27.63
CA GLU A 341 -3.01 17.08 28.64
C GLU A 341 -2.45 15.88 29.43
N ALA A 342 -3.21 14.78 29.50
CA ALA A 342 -2.75 13.53 30.10
C ALA A 342 -1.91 12.65 29.15
N MET A 343 -1.73 13.03 27.89
CA MET A 343 -0.87 12.33 26.94
C MET A 343 0.61 12.64 27.22
N PRO A 344 1.56 11.75 26.87
CA PRO A 344 2.97 12.09 26.79
C PRO A 344 3.23 13.28 25.85
N ALA A 345 4.26 14.08 26.11
CA ALA A 345 4.58 15.27 25.30
C ALA A 345 4.75 14.98 23.81
N GLU A 346 5.35 13.84 23.45
CA GLU A 346 5.48 13.40 22.06
C GLU A 346 4.10 13.26 21.40
N GLN A 347 3.17 12.58 22.05
CA GLN A 347 1.81 12.39 21.53
C GLN A 347 1.02 13.71 21.47
N GLN A 348 1.17 14.60 22.47
CA GLN A 348 0.53 15.93 22.47
C GLN A 348 0.97 16.80 21.27
N ASN A 349 2.18 16.57 20.75
CA ASN A 349 2.75 17.33 19.63
C ASN A 349 2.27 16.87 18.26
N ASP A 350 1.52 15.76 18.15
CA ASP A 350 0.90 15.38 16.90
C ASP A 350 -0.12 16.42 16.45
N ASP A 351 -0.16 16.70 15.17
CA ASP A 351 -1.03 17.74 14.58
C ASP A 351 -2.51 17.53 14.90
N GLU A 352 -2.97 16.28 14.99
CA GLU A 352 -4.35 15.95 15.41
C GLU A 352 -4.64 16.48 16.81
N TRP A 353 -3.76 16.20 17.77
CA TRP A 353 -4.02 16.59 19.17
C TRP A 353 -3.78 18.08 19.42
N ARG A 354 -2.84 18.69 18.71
CA ARG A 354 -2.65 20.14 18.70
C ARG A 354 -3.91 20.85 18.16
N TYR A 355 -4.49 20.33 17.07
CA TYR A 355 -5.72 20.88 16.49
C TYR A 355 -6.89 20.75 17.47
N PHE A 356 -7.13 19.57 18.05
CA PHE A 356 -8.24 19.39 18.99
C PHE A 356 -8.02 20.07 20.32
N ARG A 357 -6.78 20.30 20.76
CA ARG A 357 -6.47 21.19 21.88
C ARG A 357 -6.89 22.62 21.59
N ALA A 358 -6.55 23.17 20.43
CA ALA A 358 -6.99 24.49 20.01
C ALA A 358 -8.52 24.57 19.90
N ARG A 359 -9.18 23.54 19.36
CA ARG A 359 -10.63 23.44 19.30
C ARG A 359 -11.24 23.48 20.70
N ALA A 360 -10.77 22.65 21.62
CA ALA A 360 -11.28 22.58 22.99
C ALA A 360 -11.12 23.93 23.72
N LEU A 361 -9.97 24.57 23.58
CA LEU A 361 -9.74 25.91 24.15
C LEU A 361 -10.74 26.94 23.59
N THR A 362 -11.01 26.92 22.29
CA THR A 362 -11.99 27.82 21.68
C THR A 362 -13.40 27.60 22.22
N GLU A 363 -13.84 26.34 22.28
CA GLU A 363 -15.20 25.98 22.77
C GLU A 363 -15.37 26.27 24.28
N LEU A 364 -14.26 26.32 25.03
CA LEU A 364 -14.24 26.68 26.45
C LEU A 364 -14.07 28.20 26.70
N GLY A 365 -14.01 29.02 25.63
CA GLY A 365 -13.90 30.47 25.75
C GLY A 365 -12.45 31.00 25.86
N HIS A 366 -11.44 30.16 25.67
CA HIS A 366 -10.02 30.52 25.76
C HIS A 366 -9.40 30.77 24.38
N ALA A 367 -10.03 31.63 23.56
CA ALA A 367 -9.64 31.89 22.16
C ALA A 367 -8.18 32.37 22.03
N ASP A 368 -7.71 33.21 22.94
CA ASP A 368 -6.33 33.73 22.93
C ASP A 368 -5.28 32.60 23.08
N ALA A 369 -5.58 31.57 23.86
CA ALA A 369 -4.71 30.41 24.04
C ALA A 369 -4.80 29.44 22.83
N ALA A 370 -5.91 29.41 22.12
CA ALA A 370 -6.10 28.60 20.92
C ALA A 370 -5.38 29.17 19.68
N GLN A 371 -5.35 30.51 19.55
CA GLN A 371 -4.87 31.21 18.38
C GLN A 371 -3.43 30.82 17.97
N PRO A 372 -2.42 30.76 18.86
CA PRO A 372 -1.06 30.36 18.50
C PRO A 372 -0.96 28.91 17.99
N LEU A 373 -1.80 28.01 18.51
CA LEU A 373 -1.85 26.62 18.06
C LEU A 373 -2.38 26.52 16.63
N PHE A 374 -3.48 27.22 16.34
CA PHE A 374 -4.01 27.27 14.96
C PHE A 374 -3.03 27.94 14.00
N GLN A 375 -2.37 29.05 14.38
CA GLN A 375 -1.37 29.72 13.55
C GLN A 375 -0.19 28.80 13.20
N SER A 376 0.32 28.08 14.18
CA SER A 376 1.42 27.12 13.96
C SER A 376 1.02 25.97 13.03
N LEU A 377 -0.20 25.46 13.14
CA LEU A 377 -0.72 24.40 12.25
C LEU A 377 -1.01 24.94 10.86
N ALA A 378 -1.58 26.14 10.74
CA ALA A 378 -1.94 26.78 9.47
C ALA A 378 -0.72 27.00 8.55
N GLY A 379 0.51 27.02 9.09
CA GLY A 379 1.76 27.04 8.33
C GLY A 379 2.09 25.73 7.61
N GLN A 380 1.27 24.70 7.69
CA GLN A 380 1.55 23.37 7.13
C GLN A 380 0.53 22.97 6.06
N ALA A 381 1.01 22.37 4.97
CA ALA A 381 0.15 21.81 3.91
C ALA A 381 -0.34 20.39 4.29
N THR A 382 -1.02 20.29 5.43
CA THR A 382 -1.61 19.05 5.97
C THR A 382 -3.12 19.19 6.19
N TYR A 383 -3.80 18.09 6.43
CA TYR A 383 -5.24 18.09 6.74
C TYR A 383 -5.57 19.03 7.92
N PHE A 384 -4.86 18.88 9.03
CA PHE A 384 -5.07 19.73 10.21
C PHE A 384 -4.58 21.16 9.99
N GLY A 385 -3.54 21.36 9.15
CA GLY A 385 -3.09 22.69 8.76
C GLY A 385 -4.15 23.45 7.97
N PHE A 386 -4.79 22.81 7.01
CA PHE A 386 -5.89 23.42 6.23
C PHE A 386 -7.13 23.70 7.09
N LEU A 387 -7.50 22.77 7.98
CA LEU A 387 -8.58 22.99 8.95
C LEU A 387 -8.28 24.18 9.89
N ALA A 388 -7.05 24.26 10.39
CA ALA A 388 -6.61 25.36 11.26
C ALA A 388 -6.64 26.71 10.54
N ALA A 389 -6.15 26.75 9.29
CA ALA A 389 -6.19 27.95 8.46
C ALA A 389 -7.61 28.44 8.18
N ASP A 390 -8.58 27.51 7.99
CA ASP A 390 -9.99 27.89 7.87
C ASP A 390 -10.55 28.50 9.16
N ARG A 391 -10.15 27.99 10.33
CA ARG A 391 -10.60 28.49 11.63
C ARG A 391 -10.18 29.92 11.93
N ILE A 392 -9.00 30.32 11.45
CA ILE A 392 -8.45 31.68 11.69
C ILE A 392 -8.53 32.58 10.45
N GLY A 393 -9.18 32.14 9.36
CA GLY A 393 -9.30 32.91 8.14
C GLY A 393 -7.99 33.13 7.38
N ALA A 394 -6.92 32.33 7.69
CA ALA A 394 -5.62 32.44 7.05
C ALA A 394 -5.60 31.84 5.63
N PRO A 395 -4.69 32.30 4.74
CA PRO A 395 -4.41 31.60 3.50
C PRO A 395 -3.81 30.21 3.77
N TYR A 396 -3.85 29.31 2.76
CA TYR A 396 -3.23 28.00 2.91
C TYR A 396 -1.73 28.06 2.58
N ALA A 397 -0.91 27.53 3.48
CA ALA A 397 0.53 27.48 3.32
C ALA A 397 0.93 26.30 2.44
N ILE A 398 0.88 26.46 1.10
CA ILE A 398 1.44 25.50 0.15
C ILE A 398 2.74 26.12 -0.40
N CYS A 399 3.87 25.64 0.12
CA CYS A 399 5.19 26.17 -0.19
C CYS A 399 5.96 25.19 -1.09
N PRO A 400 5.85 25.29 -2.44
CA PRO A 400 6.50 24.37 -3.34
C PRO A 400 8.02 24.51 -3.30
N LEU A 401 8.71 23.38 -3.31
CA LEU A 401 10.14 23.29 -3.56
C LEU A 401 10.38 22.52 -4.86
N GLN A 402 11.51 22.80 -5.49
CA GLN A 402 12.00 22.04 -6.63
C GLN A 402 13.30 21.32 -6.24
N PRO A 403 13.47 20.05 -6.61
CA PRO A 403 14.74 19.37 -6.38
C PRO A 403 15.85 19.99 -7.23
N THR A 404 17.06 20.04 -6.70
CA THR A 404 18.25 20.35 -7.51
C THR A 404 18.57 19.15 -8.39
N ILE A 405 18.45 19.31 -9.71
CA ILE A 405 18.70 18.27 -10.71
C ILE A 405 19.96 18.59 -11.49
N ASP A 406 20.95 17.73 -11.41
CA ASP A 406 22.16 17.81 -12.24
C ASP A 406 21.94 17.00 -13.54
N LEU A 407 21.47 17.66 -14.58
CA LEU A 407 21.22 17.04 -15.87
C LEU A 407 22.50 16.56 -16.59
N GLN A 408 23.70 17.04 -16.20
CA GLN A 408 24.96 16.57 -16.79
C GLN A 408 25.23 15.10 -16.41
N ARG A 409 24.67 14.62 -15.30
CA ARG A 409 24.76 13.21 -14.87
C ARG A 409 23.77 12.28 -15.59
N GLU A 410 22.78 12.82 -16.32
CA GLU A 410 21.75 12.02 -16.99
C GLU A 410 22.29 11.00 -18.00
N PRO A 411 23.27 11.32 -18.86
CA PRO A 411 23.85 10.31 -19.76
C PRO A 411 24.46 9.12 -19.03
N GLY A 412 25.15 9.36 -17.92
CA GLY A 412 25.71 8.29 -17.07
C GLY A 412 24.62 7.43 -16.42
N LEU A 413 23.52 8.06 -15.97
CA LEU A 413 22.37 7.36 -15.44
C LEU A 413 21.71 6.47 -16.50
N LEU A 414 21.52 7.00 -17.72
CA LEU A 414 20.94 6.27 -18.85
C LEU A 414 21.85 5.17 -19.39
N ALA A 415 23.16 5.24 -19.13
CA ALA A 415 24.10 4.18 -19.48
C ALA A 415 24.05 2.99 -18.51
N MET A 416 23.38 3.09 -17.36
CA MET A 416 23.23 1.99 -16.40
C MET A 416 22.34 0.88 -16.99
N PRO A 417 22.85 -0.36 -17.23
CA PRO A 417 22.07 -1.39 -17.92
C PRO A 417 20.77 -1.78 -17.19
N GLY A 418 20.78 -1.75 -15.85
CA GLY A 418 19.58 -2.02 -15.03
C GLY A 418 18.50 -0.97 -15.20
N LEU A 419 18.85 0.33 -15.28
CA LEU A 419 17.88 1.40 -15.53
C LEU A 419 17.37 1.38 -16.97
N GLN A 420 18.22 1.08 -17.95
CA GLN A 420 17.78 0.87 -19.33
C GLN A 420 16.70 -0.21 -19.39
N ARG A 421 16.94 -1.38 -18.78
CA ARG A 421 15.93 -2.44 -18.70
C ARG A 421 14.68 -1.98 -17.96
N ALA A 422 14.82 -1.25 -16.84
CA ALA A 422 13.69 -0.75 -16.09
C ALA A 422 12.77 0.16 -16.94
N PHE A 423 13.36 1.12 -17.67
CA PHE A 423 12.59 2.01 -18.54
C PHE A 423 11.97 1.28 -19.72
N GLU A 424 12.70 0.34 -20.34
CA GLU A 424 12.15 -0.45 -21.45
C GLU A 424 11.04 -1.39 -20.99
N LEU A 425 11.18 -2.05 -19.84
CA LEU A 425 10.10 -2.87 -19.25
C LEU A 425 8.86 -2.05 -18.97
N TYR A 426 9.02 -0.82 -18.46
CA TYR A 426 7.89 0.08 -18.24
C TYR A 426 7.23 0.48 -19.58
N ALA A 427 8.04 0.80 -20.62
CA ALA A 427 7.56 1.19 -21.93
C ALA A 427 6.85 0.06 -22.71
N VAL A 428 7.08 -1.20 -22.33
CA VAL A 428 6.40 -2.38 -22.92
C VAL A 428 5.31 -2.97 -22.01
N ASP A 429 4.82 -2.19 -21.03
CA ASP A 429 3.72 -2.53 -20.13
C ASP A 429 4.01 -3.73 -19.20
N LEU A 430 5.26 -3.82 -18.72
CA LEU A 430 5.70 -4.79 -17.70
C LEU A 430 6.14 -4.10 -16.40
N PRO A 431 5.27 -3.29 -15.75
CA PRO A 431 5.65 -2.41 -14.66
C PRO A 431 6.16 -3.14 -13.40
N ARG A 432 5.71 -4.39 -13.13
CA ARG A 432 6.22 -5.18 -11.99
C ARG A 432 7.70 -5.54 -12.17
N LEU A 433 8.09 -5.98 -13.34
CA LEU A 433 9.49 -6.26 -13.66
C LEU A 433 10.32 -4.97 -13.73
N ALA A 434 9.75 -3.90 -14.30
CA ALA A 434 10.35 -2.58 -14.34
C ALA A 434 10.72 -2.07 -12.94
N ARG A 435 9.82 -2.16 -11.96
CA ARG A 435 10.08 -1.77 -10.58
C ARG A 435 11.17 -2.61 -9.90
N ARG A 436 11.27 -3.89 -10.22
CA ARG A 436 12.32 -4.76 -9.69
C ARG A 436 13.70 -4.39 -10.23
N GLU A 437 13.80 -4.14 -11.55
CA GLU A 437 15.04 -3.64 -12.18
C GLU A 437 15.42 -2.27 -11.64
N TRP A 438 14.46 -1.35 -11.49
CA TRP A 438 14.66 -0.04 -10.89
C TRP A 438 15.25 -0.13 -9.48
N SER A 439 14.63 -0.94 -8.61
CA SER A 439 15.07 -1.09 -7.23
C SER A 439 16.47 -1.67 -7.14
N ARG A 440 16.78 -2.65 -8.01
CA ARG A 440 18.09 -3.27 -8.07
C ARG A 440 19.17 -2.32 -8.62
N ALA A 441 18.86 -1.60 -9.70
CA ALA A 441 19.79 -0.68 -10.34
C ALA A 441 20.19 0.50 -9.43
N LEU A 442 19.25 0.95 -8.58
CA LEU A 442 19.48 2.06 -7.65
C LEU A 442 19.83 1.60 -6.23
N ALA A 443 20.01 0.31 -5.99
CA ALA A 443 20.48 -0.18 -4.70
C ALA A 443 21.86 0.42 -4.38
N GLY A 444 21.99 1.04 -3.19
CA GLY A 444 23.24 1.70 -2.77
C GLY A 444 23.54 3.04 -3.42
N SER A 445 22.71 3.54 -4.36
CA SER A 445 22.90 4.86 -4.96
C SER A 445 22.74 6.00 -3.94
N ASP A 446 23.41 7.12 -4.16
CA ASP A 446 23.25 8.33 -3.39
C ASP A 446 21.88 9.01 -3.65
N GLN A 447 21.51 9.97 -2.80
CA GLN A 447 20.24 10.69 -2.92
C GLN A 447 20.14 11.51 -4.21
N ALA A 448 21.26 12.10 -4.69
CA ALA A 448 21.27 12.89 -5.93
C ALA A 448 20.97 12.01 -7.15
N THR A 449 21.56 10.81 -7.22
CA THR A 449 21.28 9.82 -8.27
C THR A 449 19.82 9.35 -8.25
N ARG A 450 19.24 9.07 -7.04
CA ARG A 450 17.83 8.70 -6.90
C ARG A 450 16.90 9.83 -7.31
N THR A 451 17.23 11.06 -6.96
CA THR A 451 16.48 12.27 -7.32
C THR A 451 16.45 12.45 -8.84
N LEU A 452 17.61 12.38 -9.50
CA LEU A 452 17.70 12.46 -10.96
C LEU A 452 16.94 11.33 -11.66
N ALA A 453 17.05 10.09 -11.16
CA ALA A 453 16.32 8.95 -11.72
C ALA A 453 14.80 9.13 -11.58
N ALA A 454 14.32 9.60 -10.42
CA ALA A 454 12.91 9.83 -10.17
C ALA A 454 12.34 10.97 -11.04
N ASP A 455 13.10 12.04 -11.23
CA ASP A 455 12.73 13.13 -12.14
C ASP A 455 12.64 12.62 -13.59
N LEU A 456 13.63 11.85 -14.04
CA LEU A 456 13.64 11.25 -15.37
C LEU A 456 12.44 10.30 -15.57
N ALA A 457 12.10 9.49 -14.55
CA ALA A 457 10.92 8.62 -14.59
C ALA A 457 9.63 9.44 -14.72
N ASN A 458 9.50 10.52 -13.95
CA ASN A 458 8.36 11.43 -14.02
C ASN A 458 8.22 12.07 -15.41
N ARG A 459 9.31 12.57 -15.99
CA ARG A 459 9.34 13.13 -17.37
C ARG A 459 8.94 12.10 -18.43
N ARG A 460 9.16 10.81 -18.17
CA ARG A 460 8.77 9.67 -19.05
C ARG A 460 7.41 9.08 -18.72
N GLY A 461 6.62 9.73 -17.85
CA GLY A 461 5.27 9.29 -17.48
C GLY A 461 5.22 8.14 -16.46
N TRP A 462 6.35 7.78 -15.85
CA TRP A 462 6.42 6.78 -14.79
C TRP A 462 6.34 7.45 -13.42
N TYR A 463 5.15 7.90 -13.07
CA TYR A 463 4.90 8.83 -11.96
C TYR A 463 5.11 8.24 -10.58
N ASP A 464 4.77 6.97 -10.38
CA ASP A 464 4.88 6.33 -9.07
C ASP A 464 6.32 6.35 -8.52
N ARG A 465 7.33 6.38 -9.39
CA ARG A 465 8.74 6.46 -8.97
C ARG A 465 9.06 7.76 -8.25
N ALA A 466 8.61 8.88 -8.78
CA ALA A 466 8.76 10.19 -8.14
C ALA A 466 7.97 10.25 -6.82
N VAL A 467 6.72 9.80 -6.85
CA VAL A 467 5.82 9.76 -5.69
C VAL A 467 6.45 9.05 -4.49
N PHE A 468 7.07 7.89 -4.71
CA PHE A 468 7.67 7.10 -3.62
C PHE A 468 9.09 7.54 -3.24
N THR A 469 9.84 8.14 -4.18
CA THR A 469 11.18 8.66 -3.89
C THR A 469 11.14 9.87 -2.98
N PHE A 470 10.18 10.79 -3.21
CA PHE A 470 10.05 12.04 -2.47
C PHE A 470 9.03 11.93 -1.33
N SER A 471 9.33 11.14 -0.28
CA SER A 471 8.38 10.72 0.74
C SER A 471 8.66 11.23 2.16
N HIS A 472 9.71 12.05 2.37
CA HIS A 472 10.10 12.53 3.70
C HIS A 472 10.81 13.91 3.67
N GLY A 473 10.80 14.60 4.79
CA GLY A 473 11.43 15.91 4.98
C GLY A 473 10.96 16.95 3.95
N ASP A 474 11.86 17.85 3.53
CA ASP A 474 11.57 18.90 2.55
C ASP A 474 11.13 18.35 1.19
N MET A 475 11.45 17.10 0.87
CA MET A 475 10.98 16.44 -0.35
C MET A 475 9.45 16.30 -0.40
N LEU A 476 8.77 16.35 0.76
CA LEU A 476 7.31 16.40 0.80
C LEU A 476 6.73 17.61 0.08
N ARG A 477 7.52 18.65 -0.12
CA ARG A 477 7.17 19.92 -0.80
C ARG A 477 7.45 19.91 -2.32
N TYR A 478 7.99 18.81 -2.88
CA TYR A 478 8.14 18.64 -4.33
C TYR A 478 6.79 18.27 -4.96
N TYR A 479 5.82 19.21 -4.88
CA TYR A 479 4.42 18.93 -5.24
C TYR A 479 4.25 18.56 -6.70
N ASP A 480 5.05 19.12 -7.63
CA ASP A 480 4.99 18.78 -9.05
C ASP A 480 5.28 17.30 -9.32
N LEU A 481 6.21 16.73 -8.57
CA LEU A 481 6.64 15.34 -8.68
C LEU A 481 5.77 14.38 -7.87
N ARG A 482 5.26 14.83 -6.72
CA ARG A 482 4.45 14.00 -5.83
C ARG A 482 2.96 13.99 -6.16
N PHE A 483 2.48 15.03 -6.86
CA PHE A 483 1.09 15.20 -7.28
C PHE A 483 1.03 15.51 -8.78
N PRO A 484 1.48 14.57 -9.65
CA PRO A 484 1.49 14.81 -11.09
C PRO A 484 0.06 14.98 -11.62
N LEU A 485 -0.12 15.89 -12.57
CA LEU A 485 -1.36 16.06 -13.33
C LEU A 485 -1.40 15.09 -14.52
N ALA A 486 -1.16 13.81 -14.25
CA ALA A 486 -1.16 12.78 -15.28
C ALA A 486 -2.58 12.55 -15.84
N ARG A 487 -2.69 12.24 -17.14
CA ARG A 487 -3.96 11.96 -17.82
C ARG A 487 -5.01 13.05 -17.58
N GLN A 488 -4.56 14.31 -17.51
CA GLN A 488 -5.40 15.44 -17.09
C GLN A 488 -6.71 15.51 -17.86
N ASP A 489 -6.66 15.51 -19.18
CA ASP A 489 -7.86 15.62 -20.01
C ASP A 489 -8.85 14.48 -19.75
N GLY A 490 -8.35 13.25 -19.63
CA GLY A 490 -9.19 12.08 -19.40
C GLY A 490 -9.84 12.08 -18.00
N LEU A 491 -9.08 12.39 -16.95
CA LEU A 491 -9.60 12.36 -15.58
C LEU A 491 -10.55 13.53 -15.32
N VAL A 492 -10.18 14.74 -15.75
CA VAL A 492 -11.03 15.94 -15.62
C VAL A 492 -12.33 15.73 -16.37
N THR A 493 -12.29 15.31 -17.65
CA THR A 493 -13.50 15.03 -18.44
C THR A 493 -14.41 13.99 -17.77
N GLN A 494 -13.85 12.90 -17.21
CA GLN A 494 -14.66 11.88 -16.54
C GLN A 494 -15.24 12.37 -15.22
N ALA A 495 -14.51 13.18 -14.46
CA ALA A 495 -15.00 13.80 -13.23
C ALA A 495 -16.13 14.80 -13.51
N ASP A 496 -15.93 15.69 -14.49
CA ASP A 496 -16.96 16.65 -14.93
C ASP A 496 -18.23 15.95 -15.44
N THR A 497 -18.06 14.90 -16.25
CA THR A 497 -19.19 14.08 -16.75
C THR A 497 -19.92 13.37 -15.60
N ALA A 498 -19.22 13.02 -14.53
CA ALA A 498 -19.80 12.43 -13.34
C ALA A 498 -20.39 13.48 -12.36
N GLY A 499 -20.17 14.78 -12.62
CA GLY A 499 -20.62 15.88 -11.75
C GLY A 499 -19.88 15.95 -10.41
N ILE A 500 -18.61 15.53 -10.37
CA ILE A 500 -17.77 15.57 -9.16
C ILE A 500 -16.55 16.48 -9.34
N ASP A 501 -15.98 16.94 -8.23
CA ASP A 501 -14.76 17.77 -8.23
C ASP A 501 -13.55 16.96 -8.77
N PRO A 502 -12.92 17.38 -9.90
CA PRO A 502 -11.74 16.72 -10.43
C PRO A 502 -10.59 16.65 -9.43
N ALA A 503 -10.38 17.67 -8.60
CA ALA A 503 -9.33 17.68 -7.60
C ALA A 503 -9.54 16.59 -6.53
N TRP A 504 -10.79 16.32 -6.17
CA TRP A 504 -11.13 15.21 -5.29
C TRP A 504 -10.90 13.84 -5.94
N ALA A 505 -11.29 13.67 -7.20
CA ALA A 505 -11.02 12.45 -7.96
C ALA A 505 -9.51 12.16 -8.05
N TYR A 506 -8.68 13.18 -8.28
CA TYR A 506 -7.21 13.08 -8.20
C TYR A 506 -6.72 12.66 -6.80
N GLY A 507 -7.31 13.24 -5.76
CA GLY A 507 -6.99 12.91 -4.36
C GLY A 507 -7.22 11.44 -4.04
N ILE A 508 -8.35 10.88 -4.47
CA ILE A 508 -8.68 9.45 -4.35
C ILE A 508 -7.64 8.60 -5.11
N LEU A 509 -7.46 8.86 -6.42
CA LEU A 509 -6.51 8.09 -7.24
C LEU A 509 -5.10 8.08 -6.65
N ARG A 510 -4.63 9.24 -6.18
CA ARG A 510 -3.34 9.39 -5.54
C ARG A 510 -3.23 8.59 -4.23
N ALA A 511 -4.30 8.54 -3.44
CA ALA A 511 -4.36 7.78 -2.19
C ALA A 511 -4.41 6.26 -2.44
N GLU A 512 -5.11 5.82 -3.49
CA GLU A 512 -5.34 4.42 -3.82
C GLU A 512 -4.12 3.73 -4.45
N SER A 513 -3.53 4.32 -5.47
CA SER A 513 -2.50 3.65 -6.25
C SER A 513 -1.17 4.40 -6.36
N ALA A 514 -1.14 5.66 -5.99
CA ALA A 514 0.00 6.53 -6.29
C ALA A 514 0.41 6.47 -7.78
N TRP A 515 -0.55 6.37 -8.70
CA TRP A 515 -0.40 6.26 -10.15
C TRP A 515 0.11 4.90 -10.67
N MET A 516 0.13 3.86 -9.85
CA MET A 516 0.42 2.50 -10.34
C MET A 516 -0.79 1.93 -11.08
N THR A 517 -0.68 1.78 -12.41
CA THR A 517 -1.77 1.23 -13.25
C THR A 517 -2.03 -0.25 -12.98
N ASP A 518 -1.02 -0.99 -12.55
CA ASP A 518 -1.08 -2.41 -12.21
C ASP A 518 -1.25 -2.69 -10.70
N ALA A 519 -1.67 -1.68 -9.93
CA ALA A 519 -1.91 -1.85 -8.50
C ALA A 519 -2.97 -2.93 -8.25
N HIS A 520 -2.67 -3.84 -7.31
CA HIS A 520 -3.53 -4.95 -6.92
C HIS A 520 -3.41 -5.17 -5.41
N SER A 521 -4.52 -5.05 -4.69
CA SER A 521 -4.55 -5.24 -3.25
C SER A 521 -4.80 -6.70 -2.86
N GLY A 522 -4.53 -7.04 -1.58
CA GLY A 522 -4.88 -8.36 -1.03
C GLY A 522 -6.39 -8.65 -1.00
N ALA A 523 -7.24 -7.63 -1.15
CA ALA A 523 -8.70 -7.75 -1.23
C ALA A 523 -9.21 -7.79 -2.69
N ASP A 524 -8.31 -7.93 -3.68
CA ASP A 524 -8.62 -7.94 -5.12
C ASP A 524 -9.09 -6.59 -5.68
N ALA A 525 -8.74 -5.47 -5.04
CA ALA A 525 -8.94 -4.14 -5.63
C ALA A 525 -7.87 -3.88 -6.69
N ARG A 526 -8.24 -3.29 -7.86
CA ARG A 526 -7.40 -3.25 -9.05
C ARG A 526 -7.31 -1.87 -9.68
N GLY A 527 -6.13 -1.56 -10.22
CA GLY A 527 -5.86 -0.40 -11.06
C GLY A 527 -5.76 0.93 -10.31
N LEU A 528 -5.82 2.03 -11.05
CA LEU A 528 -5.54 3.37 -10.55
C LEU A 528 -6.40 3.80 -9.36
N MET A 529 -7.70 3.52 -9.40
CA MET A 529 -8.66 3.86 -8.36
C MET A 529 -9.03 2.66 -7.47
N GLN A 530 -8.28 1.56 -7.53
CA GLN A 530 -8.43 0.37 -6.68
C GLN A 530 -9.89 -0.13 -6.57
N LEU A 531 -10.52 -0.37 -7.70
CA LEU A 531 -11.88 -0.89 -7.74
C LEU A 531 -11.92 -2.41 -7.54
N LEU A 532 -12.82 -2.88 -6.69
CA LEU A 532 -13.15 -4.30 -6.63
C LEU A 532 -13.92 -4.71 -7.89
N PRO A 533 -13.64 -5.86 -8.53
CA PRO A 533 -14.33 -6.30 -9.74
C PRO A 533 -15.85 -6.34 -9.60
N GLY A 534 -16.38 -6.77 -8.44
CA GLY A 534 -17.82 -6.78 -8.18
C GLY A 534 -18.43 -5.37 -8.11
N THR A 535 -17.72 -4.43 -7.49
CA THR A 535 -18.14 -3.02 -7.45
C THR A 535 -18.13 -2.41 -8.85
N ALA A 536 -17.07 -2.63 -9.61
CA ALA A 536 -16.92 -2.12 -10.97
C ALA A 536 -18.01 -2.65 -11.91
N ALA A 537 -18.31 -3.95 -11.87
CA ALA A 537 -19.39 -4.56 -12.63
C ALA A 537 -20.76 -3.93 -12.29
N ALA A 538 -21.04 -3.71 -11.02
CA ALA A 538 -22.28 -3.09 -10.57
C ALA A 538 -22.40 -1.62 -11.02
N VAL A 539 -21.30 -0.85 -10.93
CA VAL A 539 -21.24 0.55 -11.41
C VAL A 539 -21.43 0.60 -12.93
N ALA A 540 -20.73 -0.26 -13.69
CA ALA A 540 -20.86 -0.33 -15.13
C ALA A 540 -22.31 -0.58 -15.55
N LYS A 541 -22.97 -1.58 -14.92
CA LYS A 541 -24.38 -1.88 -15.18
C LYS A 541 -25.31 -0.69 -14.92
N ARG A 542 -25.17 -0.01 -13.77
CA ARG A 542 -26.04 1.14 -13.43
C ARG A 542 -25.85 2.33 -14.34
N ASN A 543 -24.64 2.53 -14.86
CA ASN A 543 -24.28 3.68 -15.69
C ASN A 543 -24.26 3.38 -17.20
N GLY A 544 -24.65 2.17 -17.63
CA GLY A 544 -24.65 1.77 -19.05
C GLY A 544 -23.26 1.71 -19.67
N LEU A 545 -22.20 1.47 -18.88
CA LEU A 545 -20.82 1.37 -19.34
C LEU A 545 -20.46 -0.06 -19.70
N ALA A 546 -19.55 -0.21 -20.68
CA ALA A 546 -19.02 -1.53 -21.04
C ALA A 546 -18.24 -2.16 -19.87
N TRP A 547 -18.41 -3.47 -19.68
CA TRP A 547 -17.68 -4.25 -18.68
C TRP A 547 -17.07 -5.49 -19.32
N GLY A 548 -15.75 -5.55 -19.40
CA GLY A 548 -14.99 -6.66 -19.98
C GLY A 548 -14.40 -7.64 -18.97
N GLY A 549 -14.80 -7.54 -17.68
CA GLY A 549 -14.25 -8.37 -16.60
C GLY A 549 -13.18 -7.67 -15.78
N GLY A 550 -12.73 -8.34 -14.69
CA GLY A 550 -11.83 -7.72 -13.69
C GLY A 550 -10.49 -7.23 -14.23
N ASP A 551 -9.97 -7.87 -15.26
CA ASP A 551 -8.66 -7.49 -15.83
C ASP A 551 -8.72 -6.17 -16.63
N THR A 552 -9.90 -5.74 -17.10
CA THR A 552 -10.07 -4.43 -17.72
C THR A 552 -9.84 -3.28 -16.75
N LEU A 553 -9.86 -3.53 -15.44
CA LEU A 553 -9.54 -2.53 -14.42
C LEU A 553 -8.05 -2.10 -14.42
N TYR A 554 -7.18 -2.81 -15.10
CA TYR A 554 -5.81 -2.36 -15.31
C TYR A 554 -5.69 -1.38 -16.49
N ASP A 555 -6.73 -1.22 -17.33
CA ASP A 555 -6.82 -0.13 -18.29
C ASP A 555 -7.17 1.17 -17.55
N PRO A 556 -6.29 2.19 -17.60
CA PRO A 556 -6.52 3.45 -16.91
C PRO A 556 -7.81 4.18 -17.34
N THR A 557 -8.20 4.08 -18.61
CA THR A 557 -9.40 4.76 -19.15
C THR A 557 -10.66 4.14 -18.57
N VAL A 558 -10.74 2.80 -18.57
CA VAL A 558 -11.85 2.06 -17.99
C VAL A 558 -11.92 2.29 -16.47
N ASN A 559 -10.77 2.22 -15.80
CA ASN A 559 -10.69 2.36 -14.34
C ASN A 559 -11.14 3.76 -13.87
N ILE A 560 -10.67 4.83 -14.54
CA ILE A 560 -11.05 6.20 -14.22
C ILE A 560 -12.54 6.43 -14.51
N ALA A 561 -13.07 5.95 -15.66
CA ALA A 561 -14.48 6.11 -15.99
C ALA A 561 -15.39 5.44 -14.93
N LEU A 562 -15.08 4.22 -14.51
CA LEU A 562 -15.85 3.50 -13.49
C LEU A 562 -15.67 4.11 -12.10
N GLY A 563 -14.44 4.50 -11.75
CA GLY A 563 -14.12 5.07 -10.44
C GLY A 563 -14.82 6.41 -10.20
N THR A 564 -14.82 7.31 -11.20
CA THR A 564 -15.52 8.61 -11.09
C THR A 564 -17.04 8.45 -10.96
N ARG A 565 -17.66 7.48 -11.67
CA ARG A 565 -19.08 7.16 -11.50
C ARG A 565 -19.37 6.59 -10.11
N HIS A 566 -18.48 5.72 -9.59
CA HIS A 566 -18.63 5.20 -8.24
C HIS A 566 -18.56 6.31 -7.19
N LEU A 567 -17.64 7.27 -7.34
CA LEU A 567 -17.54 8.44 -6.46
C LEU A 567 -18.80 9.30 -6.52
N ALA A 568 -19.37 9.53 -7.72
CA ALA A 568 -20.63 10.26 -7.90
C ALA A 568 -21.79 9.56 -7.18
N GLU A 569 -21.91 8.24 -7.28
CA GLU A 569 -22.92 7.46 -6.57
C GLU A 569 -22.77 7.56 -5.05
N LEU A 570 -21.53 7.58 -4.55
CA LEU A 570 -21.26 7.68 -3.12
C LEU A 570 -21.56 9.09 -2.60
N VAL A 571 -21.13 10.15 -3.28
CA VAL A 571 -21.37 11.52 -2.83
C VAL A 571 -22.86 11.84 -2.82
N ALA A 572 -23.62 11.43 -3.83
CA ALA A 572 -25.08 11.56 -3.86
C ALA A 572 -25.77 10.80 -2.70
N ARG A 573 -25.24 9.61 -2.36
CA ARG A 573 -25.78 8.81 -1.24
C ARG A 573 -25.55 9.46 0.13
N PHE A 574 -24.46 10.21 0.28
CA PHE A 574 -24.05 10.78 1.55
C PHE A 574 -24.20 12.31 1.61
N GLY A 575 -25.26 12.85 0.99
CA GLY A 575 -25.67 14.25 1.17
C GLY A 575 -24.66 15.26 0.62
N ASP A 576 -24.09 15.00 -0.55
CA ASP A 576 -23.07 15.81 -1.21
C ASP A 576 -21.82 16.10 -0.35
N ALA A 577 -21.48 15.17 0.56
CA ALA A 577 -20.33 15.25 1.44
C ALA A 577 -19.15 14.40 0.91
N PRO A 578 -18.15 14.97 0.18
CA PRO A 578 -17.00 14.22 -0.35
C PRO A 578 -16.19 13.48 0.70
N TRP A 579 -16.10 14.01 1.92
CA TRP A 579 -15.39 13.38 3.02
C TRP A 579 -16.09 12.09 3.51
N LEU A 580 -17.45 12.05 3.56
CA LEU A 580 -18.21 10.84 3.84
C LEU A 580 -18.14 9.83 2.69
N ALA A 581 -18.23 10.33 1.44
CA ALA A 581 -18.04 9.49 0.27
C ALA A 581 -16.64 8.85 0.25
N SER A 582 -15.59 9.58 0.68
CA SER A 582 -14.24 9.04 0.84
C SER A 582 -14.19 7.97 1.94
N ALA A 583 -14.85 8.19 3.07
CA ALA A 583 -14.96 7.17 4.12
C ALA A 583 -15.67 5.90 3.61
N ALA A 584 -16.74 6.08 2.81
CA ALA A 584 -17.49 4.96 2.24
C ALA A 584 -16.74 4.22 1.14
N TYR A 585 -15.89 4.92 0.39
CA TYR A 585 -15.01 4.32 -0.61
C TYR A 585 -14.02 3.33 0.04
N ASN A 586 -13.44 3.72 1.18
CA ASN A 586 -12.47 2.90 1.91
C ASN A 586 -13.12 1.82 2.79
N ALA A 587 -14.11 2.19 3.62
CA ALA A 587 -14.71 1.28 4.62
C ALA A 587 -16.00 0.58 4.16
N GLY A 588 -16.58 1.01 3.06
CA GLY A 588 -17.87 0.58 2.55
C GLY A 588 -19.05 1.36 3.14
N SER A 589 -20.09 1.57 2.30
CA SER A 589 -21.27 2.39 2.62
C SER A 589 -22.01 1.92 3.87
N ALA A 590 -22.09 0.61 4.14
CA ALA A 590 -22.80 0.08 5.29
C ALA A 590 -22.17 0.52 6.63
N LYS A 591 -20.85 0.58 6.70
CA LYS A 591 -20.12 1.04 7.88
C LYS A 591 -20.31 2.54 8.11
N VAL A 592 -20.22 3.34 7.06
CA VAL A 592 -20.44 4.79 7.20
C VAL A 592 -21.86 5.09 7.63
N LYS A 593 -22.87 4.37 7.07
CA LYS A 593 -24.25 4.49 7.54
C LYS A 593 -24.37 4.16 9.03
N GLN A 594 -23.80 3.07 9.49
CA GLN A 594 -23.80 2.69 10.92
C GLN A 594 -23.21 3.81 11.80
N TRP A 595 -22.13 4.45 11.34
CA TRP A 595 -21.50 5.54 12.10
C TRP A 595 -22.35 6.83 12.09
N LEU A 596 -23.01 7.11 10.97
CA LEU A 596 -23.92 8.25 10.86
C LEU A 596 -25.17 8.06 11.73
N ASP A 597 -25.77 6.87 11.75
CA ASP A 597 -26.96 6.57 12.58
C ASP A 597 -26.68 6.89 14.06
N ALA A 598 -25.43 6.74 14.50
CA ALA A 598 -25.02 7.02 15.88
C ALA A 598 -24.58 8.47 16.12
N ARG A 599 -24.03 9.19 15.11
CA ARG A 599 -23.26 10.42 15.32
C ARG A 599 -23.42 11.47 14.20
N SER A 600 -24.56 11.49 13.50
CA SER A 600 -24.77 12.39 12.34
C SER A 600 -24.74 13.90 12.69
N SER A 601 -24.95 14.25 13.96
CA SER A 601 -24.95 15.65 14.43
C SER A 601 -23.54 16.23 14.68
N LEU A 602 -22.49 15.40 14.63
CA LEU A 602 -21.14 15.87 14.91
C LEU A 602 -20.60 16.76 13.77
N PRO A 603 -19.83 17.81 14.12
CA PRO A 603 -19.08 18.54 13.11
C PRO A 603 -18.16 17.61 12.31
N PRO A 604 -17.93 17.86 11.00
CA PRO A 604 -17.20 16.95 10.11
C PRO A 604 -15.79 16.58 10.61
N ASP A 605 -15.04 17.54 11.15
CA ASP A 605 -13.72 17.31 11.73
C ASP A 605 -13.76 16.38 12.94
N VAL A 606 -14.75 16.54 13.83
CA VAL A 606 -15.00 15.68 14.98
C VAL A 606 -15.47 14.31 14.53
N PHE A 607 -16.39 14.24 13.56
CA PHE A 607 -16.84 12.95 13.03
C PHE A 607 -15.68 12.13 12.48
N VAL A 608 -14.83 12.73 11.62
CA VAL A 608 -13.65 12.04 11.05
C VAL A 608 -12.76 11.53 12.17
N ALA A 609 -12.45 12.34 13.18
CA ALA A 609 -11.65 11.93 14.32
C ALA A 609 -12.25 10.77 15.11
N THR A 610 -13.57 10.61 15.09
CA THR A 610 -14.31 9.57 15.82
C THR A 610 -14.62 8.32 14.98
N ILE A 611 -14.19 8.24 13.73
CA ILE A 611 -14.32 7.01 12.91
C ILE A 611 -13.57 5.86 13.62
N PRO A 612 -14.21 4.70 13.90
CA PRO A 612 -13.57 3.60 14.63
C PRO A 612 -12.34 3.02 13.93
N TYR A 613 -12.33 2.98 12.59
CA TYR A 613 -11.24 2.40 11.80
C TYR A 613 -10.12 3.43 11.59
N LYS A 614 -8.95 3.18 12.18
CA LYS A 614 -7.78 4.05 12.04
C LYS A 614 -7.41 4.29 10.57
N GLU A 615 -7.39 3.23 9.77
CA GLU A 615 -7.11 3.31 8.33
C GLU A 615 -8.07 4.29 7.64
N THR A 616 -9.36 4.23 7.93
CA THR A 616 -10.36 5.09 7.30
C THR A 616 -10.25 6.55 7.77
N ARG A 617 -9.94 6.80 9.05
CA ARG A 617 -9.65 8.17 9.54
C ARG A 617 -8.50 8.80 8.79
N GLU A 618 -7.37 8.08 8.70
CA GLU A 618 -6.18 8.54 8.01
C GLU A 618 -6.40 8.66 6.49
N TYR A 619 -7.21 7.79 5.92
CA TYR A 619 -7.58 7.83 4.50
C TYR A 619 -8.37 9.09 4.17
N VAL A 620 -9.43 9.40 4.93
CA VAL A 620 -10.23 10.61 4.72
C VAL A 620 -9.37 11.86 4.86
N ALA A 621 -8.57 11.96 5.93
CA ALA A 621 -7.68 13.10 6.14
C ALA A 621 -6.70 13.27 4.97
N ARG A 622 -6.10 12.18 4.51
CA ARG A 622 -5.17 12.17 3.37
C ARG A 622 -5.83 12.57 2.06
N VAL A 623 -6.99 12.01 1.73
CA VAL A 623 -7.74 12.35 0.51
C VAL A 623 -8.15 13.81 0.51
N MET A 624 -8.67 14.33 1.61
CA MET A 624 -9.08 15.73 1.72
C MET A 624 -7.87 16.66 1.56
N ALA A 625 -6.74 16.38 2.19
CA ALA A 625 -5.51 17.15 2.01
C ALA A 625 -4.98 17.08 0.55
N PHE A 626 -4.97 15.90 -0.06
CA PHE A 626 -4.56 15.73 -1.45
C PHE A 626 -5.48 16.49 -2.40
N SER A 627 -6.79 16.52 -2.13
CA SER A 627 -7.75 17.29 -2.93
C SER A 627 -7.43 18.78 -2.94
N VAL A 628 -7.01 19.35 -1.79
CA VAL A 628 -6.58 20.75 -1.72
C VAL A 628 -5.33 20.99 -2.56
N ILE A 629 -4.34 20.10 -2.48
CA ILE A 629 -3.10 20.22 -3.24
C ILE A 629 -3.38 20.08 -4.76
N TYR A 630 -4.22 19.13 -5.18
CA TYR A 630 -4.59 19.01 -6.59
C TYR A 630 -5.43 20.19 -7.10
N ASP A 631 -6.29 20.77 -6.25
CA ASP A 631 -7.04 21.97 -6.63
C ASP A 631 -6.10 23.16 -6.87
N TRP A 632 -5.09 23.33 -6.01
CA TRP A 632 -4.03 24.31 -6.25
C TRP A 632 -3.25 24.01 -7.53
N ARG A 633 -2.90 22.75 -7.78
CA ARG A 633 -2.19 22.33 -8.99
C ARG A 633 -2.99 22.62 -10.28
N LEU A 634 -4.31 22.46 -10.23
CA LEU A 634 -5.21 22.68 -11.38
C LEU A 634 -5.51 24.14 -11.62
N HIS A 635 -5.64 24.96 -10.56
CA HIS A 635 -6.24 26.28 -10.65
C HIS A 635 -5.39 27.41 -10.03
N GLY A 636 -4.29 27.13 -9.36
CA GLY A 636 -3.49 28.12 -8.61
C GLY A 636 -4.18 28.68 -7.36
N LYS A 637 -5.44 28.35 -7.12
CA LYS A 637 -6.27 28.71 -5.97
C LYS A 637 -7.01 27.47 -5.49
N VAL A 638 -7.52 27.47 -4.26
CA VAL A 638 -8.11 26.28 -3.63
C VAL A 638 -9.51 26.54 -3.09
N LEU A 639 -10.37 25.54 -3.19
CA LEU A 639 -11.60 25.51 -2.39
C LEU A 639 -11.21 25.26 -0.92
N PRO A 640 -11.80 26.02 0.04
CA PRO A 640 -11.49 25.82 1.44
C PRO A 640 -11.90 24.42 1.91
N MET A 641 -11.23 23.91 2.95
CA MET A 641 -11.54 22.60 3.53
C MET A 641 -12.98 22.56 4.06
N SER A 642 -13.48 23.67 4.60
CA SER A 642 -14.87 23.82 5.04
C SER A 642 -15.89 23.60 3.92
N ALA A 643 -15.57 23.98 2.67
CA ALA A 643 -16.42 23.69 1.51
C ALA A 643 -16.31 22.23 1.04
N ARG A 644 -15.14 21.59 1.24
CA ARG A 644 -14.94 20.16 0.93
C ARG A 644 -15.51 19.23 1.99
N MET A 645 -15.73 19.74 3.20
CA MET A 645 -16.26 19.02 4.35
C MET A 645 -17.53 19.70 4.88
N PRO A 646 -18.62 19.75 4.07
CA PRO A 646 -19.90 20.28 4.53
C PRO A 646 -20.47 19.43 5.67
N ALA A 647 -21.31 20.01 6.52
CA ALA A 647 -22.09 19.27 7.49
C ALA A 647 -22.98 18.24 6.76
N PHE A 648 -23.15 17.07 7.37
CA PHE A 648 -24.02 16.05 6.80
C PHE A 648 -25.49 16.50 6.83
N VAL A 649 -26.16 16.37 5.68
CA VAL A 649 -27.60 16.54 5.54
C VAL A 649 -28.16 15.22 5.01
N ASP A 650 -29.10 14.61 5.74
CA ASP A 650 -29.68 13.33 5.32
C ASP A 650 -30.50 13.50 4.04
N PRO A 651 -30.12 12.85 2.93
CA PRO A 651 -30.88 12.91 1.70
C PRO A 651 -32.32 12.38 1.82
N ALA A 652 -32.56 11.49 2.78
CA ALA A 652 -33.90 10.91 3.02
C ALA A 652 -34.84 11.84 3.82
N ALA A 653 -34.34 12.92 4.42
CA ALA A 653 -35.15 13.83 5.24
C ALA A 653 -36.06 14.77 4.44
N GLY A 654 -36.18 14.62 3.13
CA GLY A 654 -37.16 15.33 2.29
C GLY A 654 -36.92 16.83 2.13
N GLN A 655 -35.77 17.36 2.53
CA GLN A 655 -35.41 18.74 2.25
C GLN A 655 -34.96 18.88 0.79
N PRO A 656 -35.37 19.95 0.07
CA PRO A 656 -34.91 20.18 -1.29
C PRO A 656 -33.39 20.32 -1.29
N GLN A 657 -32.72 19.37 -1.93
CA GLN A 657 -31.27 19.42 -2.13
C GLN A 657 -30.91 20.63 -2.98
N PRO A 658 -29.88 21.43 -2.66
CA PRO A 658 -29.38 22.42 -3.59
C PRO A 658 -28.90 21.69 -4.85
N VAL A 659 -29.35 22.16 -6.01
CA VAL A 659 -29.17 21.55 -7.35
C VAL A 659 -27.70 21.56 -7.83
N ALA A 660 -26.77 22.04 -7.01
CA ALA A 660 -25.33 21.99 -7.29
C ALA A 660 -24.59 21.82 -5.97
N SER A 661 -23.60 20.94 -5.97
CA SER A 661 -22.71 20.74 -4.81
C SER A 661 -22.22 22.10 -4.29
N PRO A 662 -22.43 22.48 -3.03
CA PRO A 662 -21.99 23.77 -2.48
C PRO A 662 -20.50 24.03 -2.68
N ALA A 663 -19.72 22.97 -2.82
CA ALA A 663 -18.29 23.04 -3.07
C ALA A 663 -17.90 23.73 -4.39
N VAL A 664 -18.72 23.62 -5.44
CA VAL A 664 -18.37 24.16 -6.77
C VAL A 664 -18.50 25.70 -6.84
N HIS A 665 -19.33 26.28 -5.98
CA HIS A 665 -19.62 27.74 -5.97
C HIS A 665 -18.93 28.50 -4.83
N ALA A 666 -18.22 27.83 -3.91
CA ALA A 666 -17.50 28.50 -2.85
C ALA A 666 -16.32 29.34 -3.41
N ALA A 667 -16.12 30.53 -2.85
CA ALA A 667 -14.99 31.37 -3.23
C ALA A 667 -13.66 30.65 -2.97
N ARG A 668 -12.82 30.56 -4.01
CA ARG A 668 -11.50 29.94 -3.88
C ARG A 668 -10.57 30.87 -3.08
N LYS A 669 -9.87 30.26 -2.10
CA LYS A 669 -8.84 30.93 -1.30
C LYS A 669 -7.54 31.09 -2.07
N ALA A 670 -6.80 32.16 -1.76
CA ALA A 670 -5.41 32.29 -2.14
C ALA A 670 -4.53 31.28 -1.37
N VAL A 671 -3.46 30.90 -2.02
CA VAL A 671 -2.38 30.13 -1.41
C VAL A 671 -1.21 31.07 -1.20
N ASP A 672 -0.58 31.01 -0.02
CA ASP A 672 0.57 31.82 0.32
C ASP A 672 1.66 30.96 0.95
N CYS A 673 2.91 31.41 0.82
CA CYS A 673 4.04 30.80 1.49
C CYS A 673 4.62 31.80 2.50
N PRO A 674 4.46 31.56 3.81
CA PRO A 674 4.99 32.45 4.83
C PRO A 674 6.49 32.68 4.65
N ALA A 675 6.94 33.93 4.75
CA ALA A 675 8.33 34.33 4.52
C ALA A 675 9.37 33.65 5.44
N SER A 676 8.92 33.04 6.55
CA SER A 676 9.78 32.28 7.47
C SER A 676 10.23 30.90 6.91
N GLU A 677 9.65 30.46 5.81
CA GLU A 677 9.97 29.17 5.16
C GLU A 677 10.64 29.33 3.77
N ALA A 678 11.01 30.55 3.37
CA ALA A 678 11.84 30.71 2.19
C ALA A 678 13.19 29.99 2.43
N PRO A 679 13.67 29.14 1.53
CA PRO A 679 14.93 28.44 1.71
C PRO A 679 16.04 29.47 1.90
N ALA A 680 16.82 29.34 2.98
CA ALA A 680 18.04 30.12 3.16
C ALA A 680 18.92 29.90 1.92
N PRO A 681 19.52 30.96 1.34
CA PRO A 681 20.46 30.79 0.23
C PRO A 681 21.58 29.87 0.70
N ALA A 682 21.91 28.87 -0.13
CA ALA A 682 22.93 27.88 0.15
C ALA A 682 24.26 28.61 0.50
N THR A 683 24.57 28.72 1.78
CA THR A 683 25.87 29.16 2.24
C THR A 683 26.86 28.04 1.91
N SER A 684 27.80 28.34 1.02
CA SER A 684 28.97 27.54 0.76
C SER A 684 29.68 27.20 2.06
N ALA A 685 29.68 25.91 2.45
CA ALA A 685 30.43 25.44 3.61
C ALA A 685 31.94 25.58 3.36
N PRO A 686 32.72 26.07 4.32
CA PRO A 686 34.18 26.03 4.24
C PRO A 686 34.66 24.60 4.47
N ALA A 687 35.57 24.15 3.61
CA ALA A 687 36.28 22.91 3.75
C ALA A 687 37.13 22.88 5.03
N GLY A 688 37.08 21.77 5.77
CA GLY A 688 38.15 21.31 6.61
C GLY A 688 37.90 21.35 8.13
N ALA A 689 37.69 20.18 8.71
CA ALA A 689 38.39 19.76 9.95
C ALA A 689 38.15 18.26 10.20
N THR A 690 39.21 17.50 10.02
CA THR A 690 39.41 16.16 10.56
C THR A 690 39.41 16.15 12.08
N SER A 691 38.72 15.21 12.75
CA SER A 691 39.21 14.61 14.00
C SER A 691 38.33 13.47 14.51
N ALA A 692 38.93 12.31 14.50
CA ALA A 692 39.19 11.42 15.65
C ALA A 692 38.02 10.55 16.19
N ARG A 693 38.24 9.27 15.97
CA ARG A 693 37.65 8.09 16.65
C ARG A 693 37.86 8.12 18.17
N ARG A 694 36.83 7.70 18.91
CA ARG A 694 36.89 6.83 20.11
C ARG A 694 35.52 6.16 20.20
N GLY A 695 35.26 4.88 20.21
CA GLY A 695 35.81 3.83 21.05
C GLY A 695 34.82 3.48 22.16
N LYS A 696 34.21 2.35 22.01
CA LYS A 696 33.25 1.55 22.80
C LYS A 696 33.39 1.66 24.35
N PRO A 697 32.50 1.13 25.19
CA PRO A 697 31.93 -0.22 25.07
C PRO A 697 30.42 -0.31 24.79
#